data_3103e838ae1a969b9a77438cebf8ddb2
#
_entry.id   3103e838ae1a969b9a77438cebf8ddb2
#
_cell.length_a   1.000
_cell.length_b   1.000
_cell.length_c   1.000
_cell.angle_alpha   90.00
_cell.angle_beta   90.00
_cell.angle_gamma   90.00
#
_symmetry.space_group_name_H-M   'P 1'
#
loop_
_entity.id
_entity.type
_entity.pdbx_description
1 polymer ?
#
loop_
_entity_poly.entity_id
_entity_poly.type
_entity_poly.pdbx_seq_one_letter_code
_entity_poly.pdbx_strand_id
1 'polypeptide(L)'
;MITPESIDRVREAADILEIVGEHVKLKRSGSDFRGPCPFHGGKNPNFSVSPKRNAYYCFKCHASGDAIGFVREHLGMDFVEAVRYVAARAGVEVQETRAARGPEEKDPREPLWEAMNAAADIFREALWDDPEAQVARAYLASRGIEREQADRFTLGYAPREGKWIERLRALGHDDARLLEVGLLVAREDGSPPRPRFRGRLMFPIHDGSNRVIAFGGRVLGEGEPKYLNSPQGTLFDKGRQLYGLSWAKHPIRKADRVLVVEGYFDAIRLSLADIDETVAPLGTALTESQAALLGKLTKNVFLLYDSDEAGLKATFRAGLELLRLGISARVVTLPDGEDPDTYVRAHGPDRLEHALAQGVDILERQIQLLERRGWFAELHRKRRAIDKLLPTLRAAADPVTRELYLSRVAEVAGMDREVLQREVEHEERRPGPSAVASSPEAPPQQHVAERGRGGWGRDRWREPEAPAPHPEDTTPEVTFVEPPPQRDFKRRWENDRRKGKYRREEDWKSSLAVPRVAPTGAVLRAEGQLIRAMVQERDLVEAVAEKWPPESFNRTEWRLVFERLLLDPDQPLDALAQTLPADVVAQLDRLLDLPDPDPFHTVQGWVSRLQAMALDQEKERLIAQLPTLDEAAKDGVTVRIRELQEERAALSKHFSRVGPRLNP
;
A
#
# COMPACT_ATOMS: atom_id res chain seq x y z
N MET A 1 1.61 0.45 -40.50
CA MET A 1 0.57 1.45 -40.15
C MET A 1 -0.46 1.48 -41.27
N ILE A 2 -1.75 1.55 -40.92
CA ILE A 2 -2.80 1.73 -41.93
C ILE A 2 -2.63 3.08 -42.58
N THR A 3 -2.72 3.15 -43.92
CA THR A 3 -2.53 4.43 -44.63
C THR A 3 -3.66 5.39 -44.30
N PRO A 4 -3.41 6.71 -44.19
CA PRO A 4 -4.45 7.71 -44.01
C PRO A 4 -5.57 7.58 -45.03
N GLU A 5 -5.23 7.30 -46.30
CA GLU A 5 -6.20 7.11 -47.38
C GLU A 5 -7.08 5.86 -47.17
N SER A 6 -6.53 4.79 -46.55
CA SER A 6 -7.33 3.62 -46.19
C SER A 6 -8.27 3.91 -45.02
N ILE A 7 -7.81 4.69 -44.03
CA ILE A 7 -8.64 5.11 -42.91
C ILE A 7 -9.82 5.96 -43.42
N ASP A 8 -9.56 6.88 -44.32
CA ASP A 8 -10.60 7.73 -44.91
C ASP A 8 -11.59 6.91 -45.75
N ARG A 9 -11.10 5.97 -46.56
CA ARG A 9 -11.96 5.03 -47.31
C ARG A 9 -12.85 4.18 -46.40
N VAL A 10 -12.28 3.72 -45.27
CA VAL A 10 -13.06 2.94 -44.27
C VAL A 10 -14.10 3.83 -43.61
N ARG A 11 -13.82 5.07 -43.32
CA ARG A 11 -14.79 6.03 -42.78
C ARG A 11 -15.92 6.34 -43.73
N GLU A 12 -15.59 6.52 -45.01
CA GLU A 12 -16.58 6.82 -46.06
C GLU A 12 -17.47 5.63 -46.34
N ALA A 13 -16.91 4.41 -46.39
CA ALA A 13 -17.63 3.18 -46.71
C ALA A 13 -18.42 2.59 -45.52
N ALA A 14 -18.05 2.98 -44.27
CA ALA A 14 -18.69 2.44 -43.09
C ALA A 14 -20.15 2.91 -42.96
N ASP A 15 -21.09 2.00 -42.85
CA ASP A 15 -22.47 2.33 -42.45
C ASP A 15 -22.56 2.30 -40.92
N ILE A 16 -22.58 3.49 -40.32
CA ILE A 16 -22.65 3.61 -38.86
C ILE A 16 -23.94 3.00 -38.28
N LEU A 17 -25.04 3.00 -39.06
CA LEU A 17 -26.29 2.41 -38.60
C LEU A 17 -26.21 0.89 -38.47
N GLU A 18 -25.54 0.24 -39.41
CA GLU A 18 -25.30 -1.19 -39.38
C GLU A 18 -24.37 -1.54 -38.20
N ILE A 19 -23.22 -0.88 -38.10
CA ILE A 19 -22.21 -1.15 -37.05
C ILE A 19 -22.78 -0.91 -35.67
N VAL A 20 -23.44 0.21 -35.42
CA VAL A 20 -24.06 0.51 -34.13
C VAL A 20 -25.26 -0.38 -33.86
N GLY A 21 -26.03 -0.72 -34.92
CA GLY A 21 -27.21 -1.57 -34.82
C GLY A 21 -26.93 -3.01 -34.37
N GLU A 22 -25.69 -3.53 -34.57
CA GLU A 22 -25.27 -4.82 -34.05
C GLU A 22 -25.25 -4.81 -32.50
N HIS A 23 -25.03 -3.64 -31.87
CA HIS A 23 -24.81 -3.50 -30.44
C HIS A 23 -25.94 -2.76 -29.70
N VAL A 24 -26.68 -1.89 -30.39
CA VAL A 24 -27.71 -1.04 -29.82
C VAL A 24 -29.03 -1.18 -30.57
N LYS A 25 -30.13 -1.47 -29.86
CA LYS A 25 -31.46 -1.48 -30.43
C LYS A 25 -31.91 -0.06 -30.79
N LEU A 26 -31.84 0.28 -32.07
CA LEU A 26 -32.19 1.60 -32.58
C LEU A 26 -33.61 1.61 -33.14
N LYS A 27 -34.34 2.72 -32.93
CA LYS A 27 -35.66 3.01 -33.54
C LYS A 27 -35.56 4.25 -34.37
N ARG A 28 -36.19 4.26 -35.53
CA ARG A 28 -36.22 5.42 -36.42
C ARG A 28 -36.93 6.62 -35.76
N SER A 29 -36.33 7.79 -35.83
CA SER A 29 -36.83 9.05 -35.27
C SER A 29 -36.52 10.18 -36.27
N GLY A 30 -37.46 10.41 -37.21
CA GLY A 30 -37.25 11.33 -38.35
C GLY A 30 -36.19 10.83 -39.33
N SER A 31 -35.17 11.63 -39.60
CA SER A 31 -34.01 11.27 -40.43
C SER A 31 -32.94 10.49 -39.69
N ASP A 32 -32.99 10.42 -38.38
CA ASP A 32 -32.02 9.79 -37.54
C ASP A 32 -32.60 8.54 -36.84
N PHE A 33 -31.75 7.79 -36.14
CA PHE A 33 -32.14 6.65 -35.33
C PHE A 33 -31.78 6.89 -33.88
N ARG A 34 -32.64 6.49 -32.94
CA ARG A 34 -32.43 6.71 -31.50
C ARG A 34 -32.57 5.40 -30.73
N GLY A 35 -31.79 5.30 -29.67
CA GLY A 35 -31.77 4.17 -28.74
C GLY A 35 -31.22 4.50 -27.36
N PRO A 36 -31.14 3.50 -26.48
CA PRO A 36 -30.42 3.62 -25.23
C PRO A 36 -28.95 3.82 -25.50
N CYS A 37 -28.29 4.67 -24.71
CA CYS A 37 -26.87 4.92 -24.90
C CYS A 37 -26.03 3.76 -24.34
N PRO A 38 -25.12 3.18 -25.13
CA PRO A 38 -24.29 2.07 -24.68
C PRO A 38 -23.11 2.51 -23.78
N PHE A 39 -22.81 3.82 -23.72
CA PHE A 39 -21.66 4.34 -22.97
C PHE A 39 -21.99 4.71 -21.53
N HIS A 40 -23.19 5.26 -21.24
CA HIS A 40 -23.59 5.60 -19.89
C HIS A 40 -24.74 4.75 -19.33
N GLY A 41 -25.28 3.83 -20.14
CA GLY A 41 -26.43 3.05 -19.77
C GLY A 41 -27.73 3.90 -19.71
N GLY A 42 -28.85 3.30 -19.45
CA GLY A 42 -30.14 3.95 -19.26
C GLY A 42 -31.16 3.56 -20.33
N LYS A 43 -32.44 3.63 -19.93
CA LYS A 43 -33.56 3.17 -20.77
C LYS A 43 -34.06 4.23 -21.76
N ASN A 44 -33.65 5.48 -21.59
CA ASN A 44 -34.12 6.60 -22.41
C ASN A 44 -33.34 6.68 -23.73
N PRO A 45 -34.03 7.01 -24.88
CA PRO A 45 -33.40 7.07 -26.21
C PRO A 45 -32.61 8.37 -26.42
N ASN A 46 -31.61 8.62 -25.58
CA ASN A 46 -30.74 9.80 -25.63
C ASN A 46 -29.59 9.65 -26.62
N PHE A 47 -29.37 8.46 -27.17
CA PHE A 47 -28.35 8.15 -28.14
C PHE A 47 -28.93 8.24 -29.54
N SER A 48 -28.38 9.13 -30.36
CA SER A 48 -28.81 9.37 -31.72
C SER A 48 -27.73 8.94 -32.72
N VAL A 49 -28.10 8.22 -33.73
CA VAL A 49 -27.27 7.81 -34.88
C VAL A 49 -27.80 8.47 -36.12
N SER A 50 -27.00 9.22 -36.82
CA SER A 50 -27.33 9.90 -38.04
C SER A 50 -26.64 9.28 -39.24
N PRO A 51 -27.33 8.45 -40.08
CA PRO A 51 -26.72 7.90 -41.26
C PRO A 51 -26.26 8.98 -42.25
N LYS A 52 -26.99 10.10 -42.36
CA LYS A 52 -26.61 11.20 -43.22
C LYS A 52 -25.28 11.88 -42.85
N ARG A 53 -24.92 11.92 -41.57
CA ARG A 53 -23.66 12.46 -41.11
C ARG A 53 -22.62 11.40 -40.86
N ASN A 54 -22.99 10.15 -40.96
CA ASN A 54 -22.21 8.96 -40.60
C ASN A 54 -21.59 9.09 -39.17
N ALA A 55 -22.40 9.58 -38.19
CA ALA A 55 -21.97 9.91 -36.86
C ALA A 55 -23.02 9.58 -35.79
N TYR A 56 -22.58 9.35 -34.57
CA TYR A 56 -23.46 9.24 -33.41
C TYR A 56 -23.24 10.39 -32.44
N TYR A 57 -24.27 10.66 -31.61
CA TYR A 57 -24.23 11.63 -30.53
C TYR A 57 -25.17 11.24 -29.39
N CYS A 58 -24.71 11.32 -28.14
CA CYS A 58 -25.55 11.15 -26.98
C CYS A 58 -25.87 12.48 -26.30
N PHE A 59 -27.16 12.82 -26.19
CA PHE A 59 -27.61 14.09 -25.59
C PHE A 59 -27.47 14.13 -24.05
N LYS A 60 -27.11 13.02 -23.40
CA LYS A 60 -26.93 12.97 -21.94
C LYS A 60 -25.45 12.97 -21.53
N CYS A 61 -24.63 12.11 -22.12
CA CYS A 61 -23.20 12.00 -21.76
C CYS A 61 -22.26 12.65 -22.77
N HIS A 62 -22.81 13.23 -23.83
CA HIS A 62 -22.09 13.91 -24.92
C HIS A 62 -21.08 13.05 -25.68
N ALA A 63 -21.11 11.72 -25.50
CA ALA A 63 -20.33 10.80 -26.32
C ALA A 63 -20.69 10.98 -27.78
N SER A 64 -19.70 11.14 -28.65
CA SER A 64 -19.90 11.41 -30.09
C SER A 64 -18.73 10.88 -30.91
N GLY A 65 -18.98 10.50 -32.17
CA GLY A 65 -17.94 10.02 -33.06
C GLY A 65 -18.48 9.40 -34.33
N ASP A 66 -17.56 8.83 -35.13
CA ASP A 66 -17.83 8.01 -36.31
C ASP A 66 -17.91 6.51 -35.93
N ALA A 67 -18.04 5.64 -36.90
CA ALA A 67 -18.10 4.20 -36.72
C ALA A 67 -16.83 3.64 -36.05
N ILE A 68 -15.66 4.16 -36.42
CA ILE A 68 -14.37 3.73 -35.84
C ILE A 68 -14.30 4.17 -34.37
N GLY A 69 -14.71 5.42 -34.07
CA GLY A 69 -14.81 5.94 -32.72
C GLY A 69 -15.76 5.14 -31.83
N PHE A 70 -16.92 4.74 -32.39
CA PHE A 70 -17.89 3.91 -31.68
C PHE A 70 -17.28 2.54 -31.28
N VAL A 71 -16.66 1.86 -32.22
CA VAL A 71 -16.04 0.53 -32.00
C VAL A 71 -14.91 0.64 -30.97
N ARG A 72 -14.09 1.68 -31.07
CA ARG A 72 -13.00 1.96 -30.12
C ARG A 72 -13.51 2.11 -28.68
N GLU A 73 -14.53 2.93 -28.52
CA GLU A 73 -15.04 3.28 -27.19
C GLU A 73 -15.95 2.19 -26.61
N HIS A 74 -16.82 1.59 -27.45
CA HIS A 74 -17.78 0.61 -26.99
C HIS A 74 -17.18 -0.79 -26.83
N LEU A 75 -16.33 -1.24 -27.76
CA LEU A 75 -15.69 -2.56 -27.72
C LEU A 75 -14.30 -2.53 -27.05
N GLY A 76 -13.77 -1.33 -26.73
CA GLY A 76 -12.48 -1.19 -26.08
C GLY A 76 -11.28 -1.53 -26.96
N MET A 77 -11.45 -1.52 -28.27
CA MET A 77 -10.41 -1.81 -29.26
C MET A 77 -9.41 -0.67 -29.39
N ASP A 78 -8.15 -0.98 -29.74
CA ASP A 78 -7.23 0.05 -30.16
C ASP A 78 -7.62 0.65 -31.52
N PHE A 79 -6.98 1.76 -31.93
CA PHE A 79 -7.36 2.43 -33.16
C PHE A 79 -7.18 1.55 -34.40
N VAL A 80 -6.10 0.77 -34.47
CA VAL A 80 -5.80 -0.10 -35.62
C VAL A 80 -6.76 -1.27 -35.67
N GLU A 81 -7.05 -1.88 -34.52
CA GLU A 81 -8.05 -2.95 -34.39
C GLU A 81 -9.45 -2.46 -34.78
N ALA A 82 -9.83 -1.27 -34.32
CA ALA A 82 -11.13 -0.69 -34.67
C ALA A 82 -11.24 -0.37 -36.15
N VAL A 83 -10.20 0.15 -36.80
CA VAL A 83 -10.19 0.36 -38.25
C VAL A 83 -10.32 -0.94 -39.00
N ARG A 84 -9.62 -2.02 -38.62
CA ARG A 84 -9.75 -3.34 -39.23
C ARG A 84 -11.14 -3.95 -39.06
N TYR A 85 -11.71 -3.81 -37.88
CA TYR A 85 -13.06 -4.27 -37.56
C TYR A 85 -14.12 -3.60 -38.43
N VAL A 86 -14.06 -2.28 -38.55
CA VAL A 86 -14.98 -1.51 -39.40
C VAL A 86 -14.74 -1.80 -40.86
N ALA A 87 -13.50 -1.91 -41.31
CA ALA A 87 -13.12 -2.24 -42.68
C ALA A 87 -13.68 -3.59 -43.14
N ALA A 88 -13.56 -4.61 -42.26
CA ALA A 88 -14.10 -5.95 -42.57
C ALA A 88 -15.62 -5.94 -42.79
N ARG A 89 -16.37 -5.08 -42.06
CA ARG A 89 -17.82 -4.93 -42.20
C ARG A 89 -18.20 -4.06 -43.41
N ALA A 90 -17.43 -3.04 -43.67
CA ALA A 90 -17.62 -2.15 -44.80
C ALA A 90 -17.14 -2.77 -46.16
N GLY A 91 -16.54 -3.97 -46.12
CA GLY A 91 -15.97 -4.61 -47.30
C GLY A 91 -14.79 -3.85 -47.92
N VAL A 92 -14.08 -3.07 -47.12
CA VAL A 92 -12.95 -2.27 -47.56
C VAL A 92 -11.64 -2.98 -47.23
N GLU A 93 -10.83 -3.23 -48.24
CA GLU A 93 -9.50 -3.76 -48.06
C GLU A 93 -8.57 -2.65 -47.51
N VAL A 94 -8.05 -2.86 -46.32
CA VAL A 94 -7.17 -1.93 -45.67
C VAL A 94 -5.76 -2.05 -46.24
N GLN A 95 -5.32 -1.01 -46.95
CA GLN A 95 -3.93 -0.94 -47.38
C GLN A 95 -3.09 -0.48 -46.17
N GLU A 96 -2.27 -1.40 -45.73
CA GLU A 96 -1.22 -1.03 -44.79
C GLU A 96 -0.05 -0.51 -45.60
N THR A 97 0.30 0.77 -45.46
CA THR A 97 1.65 1.14 -45.82
C THR A 97 2.54 0.27 -44.95
N ARG A 98 3.14 -0.69 -45.54
CA ARG A 98 4.55 -0.85 -45.31
C ARG A 98 5.16 0.53 -45.67
N ALA A 99 5.06 1.53 -44.82
CA ALA A 99 6.12 2.51 -44.73
C ALA A 99 7.34 1.64 -44.82
N ALA A 100 8.25 1.91 -45.79
CA ALA A 100 9.46 1.18 -45.89
C ALA A 100 10.13 1.17 -44.50
N ARG A 101 9.68 0.28 -43.65
CA ARG A 101 10.49 -0.27 -42.61
C ARG A 101 11.59 -0.94 -43.41
N GLY A 102 12.73 -0.35 -43.36
CA GLY A 102 13.95 -1.10 -43.56
C GLY A 102 13.80 -2.39 -42.79
N PRO A 103 14.45 -3.49 -43.13
CA PRO A 103 14.16 -4.84 -42.67
C PRO A 103 13.61 -4.76 -41.23
N GLU A 104 12.37 -5.22 -41.02
CA GLU A 104 11.51 -4.98 -39.85
C GLU A 104 12.38 -4.75 -38.62
N GLU A 105 12.53 -3.50 -38.18
CA GLU A 105 13.10 -3.24 -36.86
C GLU A 105 12.06 -3.78 -35.88
N LYS A 106 12.21 -5.08 -35.57
CA LYS A 106 11.43 -5.76 -34.54
C LYS A 106 11.54 -4.89 -33.28
N ASP A 107 10.43 -4.67 -32.61
CA ASP A 107 10.47 -3.94 -31.32
C ASP A 107 11.62 -4.56 -30.50
N PRO A 108 12.62 -3.79 -30.08
CA PRO A 108 13.79 -4.34 -29.36
C PRO A 108 13.37 -5.08 -28.08
N ARG A 109 12.14 -4.87 -27.60
CA ARG A 109 11.56 -5.57 -26.44
C ARG A 109 10.92 -6.92 -26.80
N GLU A 110 10.71 -7.23 -28.10
CA GLU A 110 10.05 -8.49 -28.50
C GLU A 110 10.78 -9.73 -27.96
N PRO A 111 12.12 -9.84 -28.01
CA PRO A 111 12.84 -10.96 -27.43
C PRO A 111 12.69 -11.06 -25.89
N LEU A 112 12.43 -9.92 -25.21
CA LEU A 112 12.21 -9.88 -23.77
C LEU A 112 10.82 -10.47 -23.43
N TRP A 113 9.77 -10.11 -24.19
CA TRP A 113 8.42 -10.71 -24.03
C TRP A 113 8.43 -12.20 -24.37
N GLU A 114 9.15 -12.63 -25.42
CA GLU A 114 9.32 -14.03 -25.75
C GLU A 114 9.91 -14.83 -24.57
N ALA A 115 10.97 -14.29 -23.93
CA ALA A 115 11.58 -14.90 -22.74
C ALA A 115 10.62 -14.99 -21.55
N MET A 116 9.82 -13.94 -21.33
CA MET A 116 8.83 -13.92 -20.24
C MET A 116 7.68 -14.89 -20.49
N ASN A 117 7.16 -14.98 -21.71
CA ASN A 117 6.13 -15.92 -22.07
C ASN A 117 6.64 -17.37 -21.97
N ALA A 118 7.84 -17.66 -22.50
CA ALA A 118 8.48 -18.96 -22.35
C ALA A 118 8.66 -19.36 -20.87
N ALA A 119 9.04 -18.42 -20.01
CA ALA A 119 9.14 -18.66 -18.58
C ALA A 119 7.77 -18.96 -17.96
N ALA A 120 6.72 -18.25 -18.35
CA ALA A 120 5.36 -18.49 -17.88
C ALA A 120 4.87 -19.90 -18.26
N ASP A 121 5.12 -20.34 -19.51
CA ASP A 121 4.77 -21.68 -19.97
C ASP A 121 5.53 -22.75 -19.19
N ILE A 122 6.84 -22.58 -18.99
CA ILE A 122 7.66 -23.50 -18.21
C ILE A 122 7.17 -23.60 -16.75
N PHE A 123 6.84 -22.48 -16.13
CA PHE A 123 6.33 -22.49 -14.75
C PHE A 123 4.95 -23.14 -14.67
N ARG A 124 4.06 -22.92 -15.66
CA ARG A 124 2.75 -23.55 -15.73
C ARG A 124 2.87 -25.07 -15.86
N GLU A 125 3.72 -25.57 -16.78
CA GLU A 125 4.02 -26.99 -16.91
C GLU A 125 4.58 -27.55 -15.58
N ALA A 126 5.58 -26.89 -15.00
CA ALA A 126 6.20 -27.34 -13.74
C ALA A 126 5.20 -27.40 -12.59
N LEU A 127 4.17 -26.54 -12.54
CA LEU A 127 3.14 -26.60 -11.50
C LEU A 127 2.44 -27.96 -11.48
N TRP A 128 2.19 -28.55 -12.65
CA TRP A 128 1.41 -29.80 -12.75
C TRP A 128 2.30 -31.05 -12.86
N ASP A 129 3.43 -30.95 -13.55
CA ASP A 129 4.24 -32.11 -13.92
C ASP A 129 5.46 -32.32 -13.00
N ASP A 130 5.95 -31.27 -12.33
CA ASP A 130 7.10 -31.40 -11.43
C ASP A 130 6.68 -31.95 -10.06
N PRO A 131 7.32 -33.03 -9.58
CA PRO A 131 7.07 -33.58 -8.23
C PRO A 131 7.28 -32.56 -7.11
N GLU A 132 8.26 -31.66 -7.25
CA GLU A 132 8.53 -30.59 -6.27
C GLU A 132 7.34 -29.64 -6.08
N ALA A 133 6.51 -29.47 -7.11
CA ALA A 133 5.33 -28.61 -7.09
C ALA A 133 4.15 -29.18 -6.29
N GLN A 134 4.27 -30.37 -5.70
CA GLN A 134 3.21 -30.97 -4.87
C GLN A 134 2.75 -30.03 -3.75
N VAL A 135 3.69 -29.31 -3.12
CA VAL A 135 3.38 -28.31 -2.09
C VAL A 135 2.53 -27.16 -2.66
N ALA A 136 2.83 -26.74 -3.89
CA ALA A 136 2.06 -25.68 -4.57
C ALA A 136 0.66 -26.15 -4.92
N ARG A 137 0.51 -27.36 -5.46
CA ARG A 137 -0.79 -27.96 -5.77
C ARG A 137 -1.63 -28.14 -4.49
N ALA A 138 -1.05 -28.66 -3.41
CA ALA A 138 -1.74 -28.81 -2.13
C ALA A 138 -2.17 -27.45 -1.57
N TYR A 139 -1.32 -26.42 -1.72
CA TYR A 139 -1.66 -25.06 -1.30
C TYR A 139 -2.81 -24.46 -2.13
N LEU A 140 -2.81 -24.60 -3.46
CA LEU A 140 -3.91 -24.17 -4.32
C LEU A 140 -5.21 -24.91 -3.98
N ALA A 141 -5.15 -26.23 -3.80
CA ALA A 141 -6.30 -27.04 -3.39
C ALA A 141 -6.86 -26.58 -2.03
N SER A 142 -6.01 -26.27 -1.04
CA SER A 142 -6.45 -25.74 0.26
C SER A 142 -7.16 -24.38 0.12
N ARG A 143 -6.86 -23.65 -0.93
CA ARG A 143 -7.52 -22.41 -1.32
C ARG A 143 -8.72 -22.64 -2.26
N GLY A 144 -9.08 -23.90 -2.58
CA GLY A 144 -10.17 -24.22 -3.51
C GLY A 144 -9.90 -23.72 -4.92
N ILE A 145 -8.64 -23.74 -5.37
CA ILE A 145 -8.22 -23.41 -6.73
C ILE A 145 -7.77 -24.71 -7.41
N GLU A 146 -8.55 -25.18 -8.32
CA GLU A 146 -8.29 -26.37 -9.14
C GLU A 146 -7.47 -26.02 -10.38
N ARG A 147 -7.12 -27.06 -11.18
CA ARG A 147 -6.26 -26.90 -12.34
C ARG A 147 -6.82 -25.89 -13.36
N GLU A 148 -8.09 -26.02 -13.72
CA GLU A 148 -8.74 -25.15 -14.70
C GLU A 148 -8.69 -23.67 -14.26
N GLN A 149 -8.93 -23.43 -12.97
CA GLN A 149 -8.87 -22.08 -12.38
C GLN A 149 -7.44 -21.55 -12.33
N ALA A 150 -6.47 -22.39 -11.97
CA ALA A 150 -5.05 -22.02 -11.98
C ALA A 150 -4.56 -21.69 -13.40
N ASP A 151 -5.01 -22.48 -14.40
CA ASP A 151 -4.69 -22.25 -15.82
C ASP A 151 -5.33 -20.95 -16.35
N ARG A 152 -6.55 -20.60 -15.91
CA ARG A 152 -7.20 -19.31 -16.24
C ARG A 152 -6.33 -18.11 -15.87
N PHE A 153 -5.63 -18.17 -14.74
CA PHE A 153 -4.73 -17.09 -14.27
C PHE A 153 -3.27 -17.37 -14.61
N THR A 154 -3.00 -18.38 -15.42
CA THR A 154 -1.63 -18.78 -15.85
C THR A 154 -0.69 -19.02 -14.67
N LEU A 155 -1.20 -19.51 -13.53
CA LEU A 155 -0.39 -19.80 -12.37
C LEU A 155 0.66 -20.87 -12.66
N GLY A 156 1.83 -20.75 -12.04
CA GLY A 156 2.94 -21.65 -12.28
C GLY A 156 3.73 -21.98 -11.01
N TYR A 157 4.77 -22.77 -11.15
CA TYR A 157 5.72 -23.06 -10.10
C TYR A 157 7.15 -22.93 -10.59
N ALA A 158 8.00 -22.23 -9.84
CA ALA A 158 9.42 -22.13 -10.12
C ALA A 158 10.17 -23.14 -9.25
N PRO A 159 10.66 -24.27 -9.79
CA PRO A 159 11.42 -25.26 -9.06
C PRO A 159 12.70 -24.71 -8.42
N ARG A 160 13.16 -25.31 -7.31
CA ARG A 160 14.34 -24.84 -6.56
C ARG A 160 15.65 -25.03 -7.31
N GLU A 161 15.77 -26.14 -8.07
CA GLU A 161 17.02 -26.52 -8.74
C GLU A 161 17.40 -25.62 -9.92
N GLY A 162 16.48 -24.77 -10.41
CA GLY A 162 16.79 -23.82 -11.46
C GLY A 162 16.94 -24.43 -12.87
N LYS A 163 16.61 -25.71 -13.07
CA LYS A 163 16.63 -26.39 -14.38
C LYS A 163 15.77 -25.68 -15.45
N TRP A 164 14.78 -24.94 -15.01
CA TRP A 164 13.95 -24.12 -15.87
C TRP A 164 14.75 -23.02 -16.61
N ILE A 165 15.85 -22.53 -16.04
CA ILE A 165 16.76 -21.60 -16.73
C ILE A 165 17.47 -22.29 -17.90
N GLU A 166 17.87 -23.57 -17.73
CA GLU A 166 18.50 -24.35 -18.80
C GLU A 166 17.52 -24.55 -19.97
N ARG A 167 16.23 -24.76 -19.66
CA ARG A 167 15.18 -24.82 -20.71
C ARG A 167 15.05 -23.50 -21.46
N LEU A 168 15.09 -22.35 -20.77
CA LEU A 168 15.06 -21.04 -21.43
C LEU A 168 16.28 -20.81 -22.32
N ARG A 169 17.49 -21.22 -21.86
CA ARG A 169 18.70 -21.16 -22.66
C ARG A 169 18.60 -22.06 -23.90
N ALA A 170 18.04 -23.24 -23.76
CA ALA A 170 17.80 -24.16 -24.89
C ALA A 170 16.80 -23.60 -25.92
N LEU A 171 15.89 -22.73 -25.49
CA LEU A 171 14.98 -21.97 -26.36
C LEU A 171 15.62 -20.73 -27.01
N GLY A 172 16.92 -20.47 -26.74
CA GLY A 172 17.68 -19.39 -27.36
C GLY A 172 17.67 -18.08 -26.57
N HIS A 173 17.23 -18.10 -25.30
CA HIS A 173 17.29 -16.92 -24.42
C HIS A 173 18.61 -16.91 -23.65
N ASP A 174 19.48 -15.94 -23.95
CA ASP A 174 20.77 -15.76 -23.29
C ASP A 174 20.65 -15.16 -21.88
N ASP A 175 21.73 -15.29 -21.10
CA ASP A 175 21.75 -14.79 -19.72
C ASP A 175 21.60 -13.26 -19.63
N ALA A 176 22.03 -12.50 -20.63
CA ALA A 176 21.89 -11.05 -20.65
C ALA A 176 20.39 -10.66 -20.68
N ARG A 177 19.62 -11.30 -21.55
CA ARG A 177 18.15 -11.14 -21.60
C ARG A 177 17.47 -11.57 -20.30
N LEU A 178 17.85 -12.73 -19.75
CA LEU A 178 17.27 -13.28 -18.54
C LEU A 178 17.58 -12.39 -17.31
N LEU A 179 18.74 -11.72 -17.29
CA LEU A 179 19.09 -10.71 -16.30
C LEU A 179 18.23 -9.43 -16.47
N GLU A 180 18.09 -8.95 -17.71
CA GLU A 180 17.32 -7.75 -18.03
C GLU A 180 15.85 -7.88 -17.60
N VAL A 181 15.20 -9.01 -17.87
CA VAL A 181 13.82 -9.28 -17.44
C VAL A 181 13.71 -9.74 -15.97
N GLY A 182 14.83 -9.85 -15.26
CA GLY A 182 14.86 -10.21 -13.84
C GLY A 182 14.50 -11.66 -13.52
N LEU A 183 14.67 -12.59 -14.47
CA LEU A 183 14.58 -14.03 -14.23
C LEU A 183 15.86 -14.57 -13.61
N LEU A 184 17.00 -13.94 -13.91
CA LEU A 184 18.29 -14.15 -13.28
C LEU A 184 18.67 -12.97 -12.39
N VAL A 185 19.56 -13.22 -11.44
CA VAL A 185 20.19 -12.21 -10.58
C VAL A 185 21.70 -12.37 -10.65
N ALA A 186 22.40 -11.30 -10.98
CA ALA A 186 23.85 -11.27 -10.93
C ALA A 186 24.35 -11.48 -9.49
N ARG A 187 25.54 -12.05 -9.34
CA ARG A 187 26.20 -12.22 -8.05
C ARG A 187 27.35 -11.22 -7.91
N GLU A 188 27.50 -10.67 -6.71
CA GLU A 188 28.55 -9.68 -6.41
C GLU A 188 29.97 -10.25 -6.50
N ASP A 189 30.12 -11.56 -6.29
CA ASP A 189 31.39 -12.30 -6.34
C ASP A 189 31.85 -12.67 -7.76
N GLY A 190 31.10 -12.24 -8.80
CA GLY A 190 31.39 -12.56 -10.20
C GLY A 190 31.08 -14.00 -10.61
N SER A 191 30.52 -14.81 -9.72
CA SER A 191 30.09 -16.18 -10.05
C SER A 191 28.87 -16.16 -10.99
N PRO A 192 28.57 -17.28 -11.70
CA PRO A 192 27.43 -17.34 -12.62
C PRO A 192 26.11 -16.86 -11.98
N PRO A 193 25.27 -16.14 -12.75
CA PRO A 193 23.99 -15.65 -12.26
C PRO A 193 23.12 -16.78 -11.69
N ARG A 194 22.30 -16.45 -10.71
CA ARG A 194 21.38 -17.41 -10.10
C ARG A 194 19.92 -17.13 -10.46
N PRO A 195 19.06 -18.16 -10.51
CA PRO A 195 17.63 -17.95 -10.68
C PRO A 195 17.07 -17.04 -9.57
N ARG A 196 16.24 -16.07 -9.97
CA ARG A 196 15.57 -15.18 -9.02
C ARG A 196 14.48 -15.91 -8.22
N PHE A 197 13.68 -16.70 -8.91
CA PHE A 197 12.57 -17.44 -8.33
C PHE A 197 12.97 -18.89 -8.09
N ARG A 198 12.75 -19.39 -6.87
CA ARG A 198 13.13 -20.74 -6.45
C ARG A 198 12.15 -21.25 -5.42
N GLY A 199 11.50 -22.41 -5.67
CA GLY A 199 10.53 -23.01 -4.76
C GLY A 199 9.32 -22.10 -4.52
N ARG A 200 8.83 -21.40 -5.55
CA ARG A 200 7.76 -20.42 -5.42
C ARG A 200 6.59 -20.72 -6.34
N LEU A 201 5.38 -20.49 -5.82
CA LEU A 201 4.17 -20.39 -6.64
C LEU A 201 4.23 -19.04 -7.38
N MET A 202 4.04 -19.10 -8.72
CA MET A 202 4.25 -17.98 -9.62
C MET A 202 2.95 -17.38 -10.09
N PHE A 203 2.88 -16.06 -10.10
CA PHE A 203 1.78 -15.23 -10.57
C PHE A 203 2.28 -14.37 -11.72
N PRO A 204 1.96 -14.71 -12.98
CA PRO A 204 2.31 -13.86 -14.10
C PRO A 204 1.59 -12.52 -14.02
N ILE A 205 2.32 -11.44 -14.29
CA ILE A 205 1.80 -10.08 -14.34
C ILE A 205 1.76 -9.68 -15.81
N HIS A 206 0.58 -9.28 -16.28
CA HIS A 206 0.34 -8.96 -17.68
C HIS A 206 0.23 -7.47 -17.91
N ASP A 207 0.66 -7.02 -19.07
CA ASP A 207 0.39 -5.67 -19.56
C ASP A 207 -1.04 -5.53 -20.14
N GLY A 208 -1.35 -4.34 -20.64
CA GLY A 208 -2.65 -4.05 -21.24
C GLY A 208 -2.97 -4.83 -22.51
N SER A 209 -1.98 -5.49 -23.13
CA SER A 209 -2.10 -6.36 -24.32
C SER A 209 -2.02 -7.83 -23.95
N ASN A 210 -2.17 -8.18 -22.68
CA ASN A 210 -2.12 -9.54 -22.13
C ASN A 210 -0.77 -10.26 -22.33
N ARG A 211 0.35 -9.52 -22.49
CA ARG A 211 1.69 -10.09 -22.56
C ARG A 211 2.27 -10.18 -21.15
N VAL A 212 2.97 -11.26 -20.83
CA VAL A 212 3.67 -11.39 -19.55
C VAL A 212 4.83 -10.42 -19.48
N ILE A 213 4.83 -9.53 -18.50
CA ILE A 213 5.87 -8.51 -18.30
C ILE A 213 6.66 -8.68 -17.00
N ALA A 214 6.12 -9.44 -16.05
CA ALA A 214 6.73 -9.68 -14.75
C ALA A 214 6.12 -10.91 -14.08
N PHE A 215 6.70 -11.29 -12.95
CA PHE A 215 6.16 -12.32 -12.07
C PHE A 215 6.13 -11.85 -10.62
N GLY A 216 5.09 -12.25 -9.90
CA GLY A 216 5.08 -12.36 -8.45
C GLY A 216 5.37 -13.81 -8.07
N GLY A 217 6.21 -14.04 -7.06
CA GLY A 217 6.54 -15.39 -6.59
C GLY A 217 6.29 -15.52 -5.09
N ARG A 218 5.32 -16.35 -4.69
CA ARG A 218 5.02 -16.64 -3.30
C ARG A 218 5.81 -17.84 -2.81
N VAL A 219 6.56 -17.71 -1.71
CA VAL A 219 7.20 -18.86 -1.05
C VAL A 219 6.13 -19.72 -0.36
N LEU A 220 6.30 -21.03 -0.46
CA LEU A 220 5.44 -22.04 0.19
C LEU A 220 6.27 -22.75 1.26
N GLY A 221 5.93 -22.54 2.52
CA GLY A 221 6.72 -23.01 3.66
C GLY A 221 7.65 -21.94 4.19
N GLU A 222 8.82 -22.36 4.69
CA GLU A 222 9.84 -21.47 5.25
C GLU A 222 10.61 -20.74 4.14
N GLY A 223 10.84 -19.45 4.32
CA GLY A 223 11.61 -18.63 3.41
C GLY A 223 11.08 -17.21 3.30
N GLU A 224 11.98 -16.27 3.04
CA GLU A 224 11.67 -14.84 2.87
C GLU A 224 12.22 -14.27 1.56
N PRO A 225 11.60 -13.23 1.06
CA PRO A 225 10.32 -12.64 1.47
C PRO A 225 9.13 -13.54 1.09
N LYS A 226 8.00 -13.43 1.82
CA LYS A 226 6.76 -14.19 1.52
C LYS A 226 6.33 -14.02 0.06
N TYR A 227 6.36 -12.79 -0.46
CA TYR A 227 6.18 -12.45 -1.87
C TYR A 227 7.43 -11.77 -2.42
N LEU A 228 7.89 -12.24 -3.56
CA LEU A 228 9.01 -11.69 -4.31
C LEU A 228 8.53 -11.32 -5.71
N ASN A 229 8.62 -10.06 -6.08
CA ASN A 229 8.26 -9.59 -7.42
C ASN A 229 9.48 -9.46 -8.33
N SER A 230 9.27 -9.47 -9.64
CA SER A 230 10.28 -9.06 -10.62
C SER A 230 10.83 -7.67 -10.26
N PRO A 231 12.09 -7.38 -10.54
CA PRO A 231 12.64 -6.06 -10.35
C PRO A 231 12.04 -5.07 -11.35
N GLN A 232 12.19 -3.79 -11.08
CA GLN A 232 11.94 -2.72 -12.03
C GLN A 232 12.86 -2.94 -13.26
N GLY A 233 12.37 -2.72 -14.47
CA GLY A 233 13.15 -2.94 -15.68
C GLY A 233 12.43 -2.48 -16.95
N THR A 234 12.98 -2.84 -18.10
CA THR A 234 12.50 -2.42 -19.44
C THR A 234 11.02 -2.77 -19.70
N LEU A 235 10.56 -3.93 -19.24
CA LEU A 235 9.18 -4.38 -19.42
C LEU A 235 8.26 -4.02 -18.25
N PHE A 236 8.80 -3.82 -17.05
CA PHE A 236 8.02 -3.78 -15.82
C PHE A 236 8.32 -2.58 -14.93
N ASP A 237 7.29 -1.81 -14.68
CA ASP A 237 7.27 -0.76 -13.66
C ASP A 237 6.13 -1.03 -12.67
N LYS A 238 6.47 -1.53 -11.49
CA LYS A 238 5.47 -1.89 -10.48
C LYS A 238 4.60 -0.71 -10.02
N GLY A 239 5.12 0.51 -10.13
CA GLY A 239 4.37 1.73 -9.80
C GLY A 239 3.33 2.12 -10.85
N ARG A 240 3.34 1.49 -12.03
CA ARG A 240 2.44 1.79 -13.15
C ARG A 240 1.57 0.61 -13.56
N GLN A 241 1.77 -0.56 -12.96
CA GLN A 241 1.04 -1.77 -13.29
C GLN A 241 0.16 -2.19 -12.11
N LEU A 242 -0.95 -2.84 -12.41
CA LEU A 242 -1.85 -3.45 -11.43
C LEU A 242 -2.06 -4.91 -11.81
N TYR A 243 -1.97 -5.81 -10.83
CA TYR A 243 -2.34 -7.20 -11.05
C TYR A 243 -3.84 -7.30 -11.34
N GLY A 244 -4.19 -8.14 -12.26
CA GLY A 244 -5.58 -8.34 -12.67
C GLY A 244 -6.10 -7.34 -13.71
N LEU A 245 -5.39 -6.25 -13.99
CA LEU A 245 -5.91 -5.22 -14.89
C LEU A 245 -6.12 -5.73 -16.32
N SER A 246 -5.36 -6.72 -16.79
CA SER A 246 -5.52 -7.29 -18.14
C SER A 246 -6.91 -7.88 -18.38
N TRP A 247 -7.48 -8.57 -17.39
CA TRP A 247 -8.83 -9.12 -17.46
C TRP A 247 -9.91 -8.20 -16.90
N ALA A 248 -9.56 -7.31 -15.96
CA ALA A 248 -10.51 -6.46 -15.26
C ALA A 248 -10.97 -5.23 -16.07
N LYS A 249 -10.23 -4.79 -17.10
CA LYS A 249 -10.52 -3.55 -17.86
C LYS A 249 -11.95 -3.45 -18.36
N HIS A 250 -12.44 -4.52 -19.00
CA HIS A 250 -13.80 -4.53 -19.53
C HIS A 250 -14.85 -4.63 -18.43
N PRO A 251 -14.73 -5.56 -17.45
CA PRO A 251 -15.60 -5.60 -16.28
C PRO A 251 -15.68 -4.26 -15.53
N ILE A 252 -14.56 -3.57 -15.29
CA ILE A 252 -14.54 -2.25 -14.63
C ILE A 252 -15.41 -1.24 -15.39
N ARG A 253 -15.24 -1.15 -16.71
CA ARG A 253 -16.06 -0.24 -17.52
C ARG A 253 -17.53 -0.61 -17.52
N LYS A 254 -17.84 -1.90 -17.57
CA LYS A 254 -19.22 -2.43 -17.58
C LYS A 254 -19.93 -2.19 -16.27
N ALA A 255 -19.25 -2.42 -15.15
CA ALA A 255 -19.78 -2.21 -13.80
C ALA A 255 -19.71 -0.75 -13.34
N ASP A 256 -18.95 0.10 -14.07
CA ASP A 256 -18.59 1.47 -13.68
C ASP A 256 -18.06 1.54 -12.24
N ARG A 257 -17.28 0.54 -11.84
CA ARG A 257 -16.60 0.48 -10.54
C ARG A 257 -15.35 -0.39 -10.63
N VAL A 258 -14.43 -0.20 -9.69
CA VAL A 258 -13.27 -1.09 -9.50
C VAL A 258 -13.07 -1.39 -8.02
N LEU A 259 -12.74 -2.64 -7.73
CA LEU A 259 -12.32 -3.07 -6.40
C LEU A 259 -10.79 -3.14 -6.37
N VAL A 260 -10.19 -2.48 -5.40
CA VAL A 260 -8.74 -2.53 -5.16
C VAL A 260 -8.51 -3.32 -3.89
N VAL A 261 -7.83 -4.46 -4.02
CA VAL A 261 -7.49 -5.39 -2.92
C VAL A 261 -5.98 -5.40 -2.69
N GLU A 262 -5.49 -6.02 -1.61
CA GLU A 262 -4.05 -6.00 -1.29
C GLU A 262 -3.23 -7.00 -2.10
N GLY A 263 -3.76 -8.20 -2.34
CA GLY A 263 -2.98 -9.34 -2.78
C GLY A 263 -3.44 -10.00 -4.06
N TYR A 264 -2.55 -10.83 -4.62
CA TYR A 264 -2.83 -11.64 -5.81
C TYR A 264 -3.99 -12.61 -5.59
N PHE A 265 -4.03 -13.27 -4.42
CA PHE A 265 -5.07 -14.24 -4.12
C PHE A 265 -6.44 -13.59 -3.94
N ASP A 266 -6.49 -12.40 -3.38
CA ASP A 266 -7.75 -11.68 -3.23
C ASP A 266 -8.33 -11.33 -4.61
N ALA A 267 -7.49 -10.83 -5.52
CA ALA A 267 -7.90 -10.53 -6.88
C ALA A 267 -8.36 -11.78 -7.64
N ILE A 268 -7.63 -12.91 -7.50
CA ILE A 268 -8.00 -14.18 -8.09
C ILE A 268 -9.32 -14.69 -7.52
N ARG A 269 -9.48 -14.65 -6.19
CA ARG A 269 -10.69 -15.15 -5.52
C ARG A 269 -11.93 -14.39 -5.93
N LEU A 270 -11.85 -13.06 -5.98
CA LEU A 270 -12.96 -12.23 -6.38
C LEU A 270 -13.34 -12.49 -7.85
N SER A 271 -12.35 -12.64 -8.72
CA SER A 271 -12.59 -13.01 -10.12
C SER A 271 -13.17 -14.42 -10.27
N LEU A 272 -12.81 -15.39 -9.42
CA LEU A 272 -13.44 -16.73 -9.37
C LEU A 272 -14.88 -16.71 -8.83
N ALA A 273 -15.27 -15.63 -8.18
CA ALA A 273 -16.63 -15.39 -7.72
C ALA A 273 -17.41 -14.43 -8.65
N ASP A 274 -16.98 -14.31 -9.91
CA ASP A 274 -17.57 -13.47 -10.96
C ASP A 274 -17.54 -11.95 -10.64
N ILE A 275 -16.62 -11.52 -9.75
CA ILE A 275 -16.34 -10.10 -9.45
C ILE A 275 -15.03 -9.73 -10.15
N ASP A 276 -15.10 -9.69 -11.49
CA ASP A 276 -13.94 -9.53 -12.36
C ASP A 276 -13.36 -8.10 -12.38
N GLU A 277 -14.10 -7.10 -11.92
CA GLU A 277 -13.65 -5.71 -11.82
C GLU A 277 -12.69 -5.46 -10.65
N THR A 278 -11.83 -6.44 -10.35
CA THR A 278 -10.91 -6.43 -9.23
C THR A 278 -9.45 -6.36 -9.67
N VAL A 279 -8.67 -5.51 -9.00
CA VAL A 279 -7.23 -5.34 -9.24
C VAL A 279 -6.46 -5.26 -7.91
N ALA A 280 -5.16 -5.54 -7.96
CA ALA A 280 -4.28 -5.39 -6.80
C ALA A 280 -2.99 -4.63 -7.14
N PRO A 281 -2.48 -3.74 -6.26
CA PRO A 281 -1.13 -3.21 -6.34
C PRO A 281 -0.09 -4.33 -6.18
N LEU A 282 1.15 -4.06 -6.56
CA LEU A 282 2.21 -5.05 -6.65
C LEU A 282 3.16 -4.99 -5.44
N GLY A 283 2.63 -5.20 -4.22
CA GLY A 283 3.41 -5.16 -2.98
C GLY A 283 3.85 -3.75 -2.57
N THR A 284 3.07 -2.75 -2.96
CA THR A 284 3.21 -1.34 -2.55
C THR A 284 1.81 -0.75 -2.37
N ALA A 285 1.70 0.37 -1.64
CA ALA A 285 0.46 1.14 -1.67
C ALA A 285 0.14 1.60 -3.11
N LEU A 286 -1.12 1.87 -3.40
CA LEU A 286 -1.56 2.42 -4.69
C LEU A 286 -0.81 3.72 -4.99
N THR A 287 -0.19 3.81 -6.16
CA THR A 287 0.55 5.00 -6.59
C THR A 287 -0.34 5.96 -7.37
N GLU A 288 0.10 7.22 -7.52
CA GLU A 288 -0.55 8.20 -8.37
C GLU A 288 -0.73 7.70 -9.82
N SER A 289 0.29 7.08 -10.40
CA SER A 289 0.22 6.52 -11.77
C SER A 289 -0.82 5.40 -11.88
N GLN A 290 -0.94 4.53 -10.87
CA GLN A 290 -1.95 3.47 -10.81
C GLN A 290 -3.34 4.07 -10.62
N ALA A 291 -3.50 5.07 -9.74
CA ALA A 291 -4.75 5.79 -9.55
C ALA A 291 -5.19 6.51 -10.84
N ALA A 292 -4.26 7.16 -11.56
CA ALA A 292 -4.54 7.78 -12.85
C ALA A 292 -4.96 6.75 -13.92
N LEU A 293 -4.39 5.55 -13.88
CA LEU A 293 -4.77 4.46 -14.77
C LEU A 293 -6.20 3.98 -14.50
N LEU A 294 -6.57 3.80 -13.23
CA LEU A 294 -7.94 3.46 -12.83
C LEU A 294 -8.93 4.58 -13.19
N GLY A 295 -8.56 5.83 -12.98
CA GLY A 295 -9.38 7.00 -13.30
C GLY A 295 -9.75 7.17 -14.77
N LYS A 296 -9.02 6.48 -15.69
CA LYS A 296 -9.38 6.37 -17.12
C LYS A 296 -10.48 5.33 -17.37
N LEU A 297 -10.73 4.44 -16.43
CA LEU A 297 -11.69 3.35 -16.55
C LEU A 297 -13.00 3.65 -15.82
N THR A 298 -12.90 4.16 -14.59
CA THR A 298 -14.04 4.54 -13.74
C THR A 298 -13.65 5.62 -12.73
N LYS A 299 -14.64 6.31 -12.18
CA LYS A 299 -14.47 7.24 -11.03
C LYS A 299 -14.93 6.64 -9.71
N ASN A 300 -15.44 5.41 -9.70
CA ASN A 300 -15.95 4.71 -8.53
C ASN A 300 -14.97 3.64 -8.08
N VAL A 301 -14.16 3.91 -7.07
CA VAL A 301 -13.15 3.00 -6.54
C VAL A 301 -13.53 2.53 -5.15
N PHE A 302 -13.54 1.22 -4.95
CA PHE A 302 -13.73 0.56 -3.67
C PHE A 302 -12.40 0.02 -3.16
N LEU A 303 -11.98 0.48 -1.99
CA LEU A 303 -10.78 0.00 -1.31
C LEU A 303 -11.19 -1.10 -0.34
N LEU A 304 -10.74 -2.31 -0.60
CA LEU A 304 -11.05 -3.52 0.16
C LEU A 304 -9.75 -4.14 0.65
N TYR A 305 -9.12 -3.48 1.63
CA TYR A 305 -7.86 -3.86 2.24
C TYR A 305 -8.09 -4.54 3.59
N ASP A 306 -7.08 -5.21 4.10
CA ASP A 306 -7.13 -5.85 5.41
C ASP A 306 -7.50 -4.84 6.51
N SER A 307 -8.26 -5.28 7.51
CA SER A 307 -8.74 -4.40 8.59
C SER A 307 -7.68 -4.10 9.65
N ASP A 308 -6.46 -4.63 9.50
CA ASP A 308 -5.35 -4.36 10.40
C ASP A 308 -4.79 -2.94 10.23
N GLU A 309 -3.90 -2.53 11.13
CA GLU A 309 -3.34 -1.18 11.12
C GLU A 309 -2.56 -0.87 9.84
N ALA A 310 -1.86 -1.86 9.27
CA ALA A 310 -1.09 -1.69 8.04
C ALA A 310 -2.01 -1.51 6.83
N GLY A 311 -3.06 -2.33 6.72
CA GLY A 311 -4.08 -2.21 5.69
C GLY A 311 -4.85 -0.89 5.77
N LEU A 312 -5.18 -0.42 6.97
CA LEU A 312 -5.79 0.91 7.16
C LEU A 312 -4.88 2.05 6.71
N LYS A 313 -3.58 2.01 7.04
CA LYS A 313 -2.61 3.00 6.55
C LYS A 313 -2.50 2.97 5.02
N ALA A 314 -2.48 1.77 4.43
CA ALA A 314 -2.46 1.60 2.98
C ALA A 314 -3.75 2.11 2.33
N THR A 315 -4.91 1.83 2.92
CA THR A 315 -6.23 2.35 2.49
C THR A 315 -6.25 3.87 2.43
N PHE A 316 -5.83 4.54 3.51
CA PHE A 316 -5.86 6.00 3.54
C PHE A 316 -4.85 6.61 2.57
N ARG A 317 -3.66 6.04 2.43
CA ARG A 317 -2.69 6.47 1.43
C ARG A 317 -3.25 6.33 0.00
N ALA A 318 -3.84 5.18 -0.32
CA ALA A 318 -4.51 4.96 -1.60
C ALA A 318 -5.63 5.96 -1.87
N GLY A 319 -6.45 6.24 -0.85
CA GLY A 319 -7.53 7.21 -0.95
C GLY A 319 -7.05 8.62 -1.23
N LEU A 320 -5.93 9.06 -0.64
CA LEU A 320 -5.36 10.37 -0.93
C LEU A 320 -4.95 10.49 -2.42
N GLU A 321 -4.31 9.46 -2.99
CA GLU A 321 -3.93 9.47 -4.41
C GLU A 321 -5.17 9.53 -5.33
N LEU A 322 -6.25 8.83 -4.98
CA LEU A 322 -7.50 8.86 -5.72
C LEU A 322 -8.18 10.25 -5.64
N LEU A 323 -8.27 10.82 -4.44
CA LEU A 323 -8.90 12.13 -4.22
C LEU A 323 -8.18 13.25 -4.97
N ARG A 324 -6.84 13.23 -5.08
CA ARG A 324 -6.05 14.19 -5.88
C ARG A 324 -6.42 14.18 -7.35
N LEU A 325 -6.95 13.08 -7.84
CA LEU A 325 -7.38 12.90 -9.23
C LEU A 325 -8.91 13.06 -9.41
N GLY A 326 -9.61 13.51 -8.37
CA GLY A 326 -11.08 13.67 -8.39
C GLY A 326 -11.79 12.32 -8.56
N ILE A 327 -11.26 11.26 -7.94
CA ILE A 327 -11.83 9.91 -7.98
C ILE A 327 -12.46 9.63 -6.63
N SER A 328 -13.73 9.18 -6.62
CA SER A 328 -14.44 8.79 -5.40
C SER A 328 -13.83 7.52 -4.82
N ALA A 329 -13.39 7.57 -3.56
CA ALA A 329 -12.82 6.45 -2.83
C ALA A 329 -13.77 6.00 -1.71
N ARG A 330 -14.30 4.78 -1.82
CA ARG A 330 -15.10 4.15 -0.78
C ARG A 330 -14.30 3.05 -0.08
N VAL A 331 -14.36 3.03 1.23
CA VAL A 331 -13.71 2.00 2.05
C VAL A 331 -14.72 0.95 2.45
N VAL A 332 -14.43 -0.28 2.13
CA VAL A 332 -15.22 -1.45 2.52
C VAL A 332 -14.49 -2.16 3.65
N THR A 333 -15.17 -2.36 4.77
CA THR A 333 -14.59 -3.04 5.93
C THR A 333 -15.25 -4.40 6.08
N LEU A 334 -14.43 -5.43 6.05
CA LEU A 334 -14.83 -6.80 6.38
C LEU A 334 -14.75 -7.04 7.89
N PRO A 335 -15.40 -8.08 8.42
CA PRO A 335 -15.25 -8.48 9.83
C PRO A 335 -13.80 -8.70 10.23
N ASP A 336 -13.50 -8.47 11.51
CA ASP A 336 -12.14 -8.61 12.04
C ASP A 336 -11.57 -10.02 11.78
N GLY A 337 -10.36 -10.06 11.20
CA GLY A 337 -9.64 -11.29 10.89
C GLY A 337 -10.01 -11.94 9.55
N GLU A 338 -10.93 -11.37 8.78
CA GLU A 338 -11.26 -11.81 7.43
C GLU A 338 -10.58 -10.93 6.38
N ASP A 339 -10.01 -11.59 5.36
CA ASP A 339 -9.56 -10.99 4.12
C ASP A 339 -10.58 -11.26 3.00
N PRO A 340 -10.50 -10.61 1.82
CA PRO A 340 -11.46 -10.81 0.73
C PRO A 340 -11.56 -12.28 0.27
N ASP A 341 -10.46 -13.05 0.27
CA ASP A 341 -10.44 -14.47 -0.09
C ASP A 341 -11.23 -15.31 0.92
N THR A 342 -10.98 -15.14 2.21
CA THR A 342 -11.67 -15.88 3.26
C THR A 342 -13.15 -15.51 3.35
N TYR A 343 -13.45 -14.22 3.24
CA TYR A 343 -14.82 -13.72 3.31
C TYR A 343 -15.71 -14.26 2.19
N VAL A 344 -15.27 -14.18 0.95
CA VAL A 344 -16.05 -14.68 -0.19
C VAL A 344 -16.19 -16.20 -0.15
N ARG A 345 -15.15 -16.92 0.30
CA ARG A 345 -15.24 -18.39 0.47
C ARG A 345 -16.25 -18.81 1.54
N ALA A 346 -16.34 -18.05 2.63
CA ALA A 346 -17.24 -18.37 3.73
C ALA A 346 -18.69 -17.93 3.48
N HIS A 347 -18.88 -16.77 2.85
CA HIS A 347 -20.16 -16.09 2.80
C HIS A 347 -20.74 -15.93 1.38
N GLY A 348 -19.94 -16.18 0.34
CA GLY A 348 -20.33 -16.04 -1.06
C GLY A 348 -20.29 -14.60 -1.60
N PRO A 349 -20.41 -14.43 -2.93
CA PRO A 349 -20.33 -13.13 -3.59
C PRO A 349 -21.46 -12.16 -3.20
N ASP A 350 -22.67 -12.65 -2.98
CA ASP A 350 -23.83 -11.80 -2.60
C ASP A 350 -23.60 -11.05 -1.29
N ARG A 351 -22.91 -11.67 -0.34
CA ARG A 351 -22.55 -11.02 0.92
C ARG A 351 -21.49 -9.97 0.72
N LEU A 352 -20.55 -10.19 -0.20
CA LEU A 352 -19.57 -9.16 -0.54
C LEU A 352 -20.25 -7.99 -1.25
N GLU A 353 -21.18 -8.22 -2.17
CA GLU A 353 -21.98 -7.15 -2.79
C GLU A 353 -22.74 -6.33 -1.76
N HIS A 354 -23.29 -6.98 -0.72
CA HIS A 354 -23.93 -6.27 0.38
C HIS A 354 -22.92 -5.41 1.17
N ALA A 355 -21.72 -5.92 1.44
CA ALA A 355 -20.65 -5.16 2.09
C ALA A 355 -20.17 -3.98 1.24
N LEU A 356 -20.04 -4.17 -0.09
CA LEU A 356 -19.72 -3.10 -1.04
C LEU A 356 -20.77 -1.99 -1.04
N ALA A 357 -22.07 -2.36 -0.97
CA ALA A 357 -23.16 -1.39 -0.88
C ALA A 357 -23.10 -0.55 0.42
N GLN A 358 -22.52 -1.11 1.48
CA GLN A 358 -22.30 -0.42 2.76
C GLN A 358 -20.95 0.31 2.83
N GLY A 359 -20.16 0.28 1.76
CA GLY A 359 -18.88 0.99 1.67
C GLY A 359 -19.04 2.48 1.96
N VAL A 360 -18.25 2.99 2.88
CA VAL A 360 -18.31 4.40 3.33
C VAL A 360 -17.23 5.23 2.62
N ASP A 361 -17.50 6.52 2.47
CA ASP A 361 -16.50 7.47 1.97
C ASP A 361 -15.24 7.45 2.83
N ILE A 362 -14.08 7.71 2.20
CA ILE A 362 -12.78 7.62 2.87
C ILE A 362 -12.65 8.60 4.03
N LEU A 363 -13.16 9.82 3.91
CA LEU A 363 -13.17 10.80 5.01
C LEU A 363 -14.07 10.32 6.15
N GLU A 364 -15.28 9.86 5.81
CA GLU A 364 -16.21 9.36 6.81
C GLU A 364 -15.64 8.16 7.57
N ARG A 365 -14.88 7.29 6.87
CA ARG A 365 -14.19 6.18 7.54
C ARG A 365 -13.12 6.66 8.52
N GLN A 366 -12.36 7.69 8.17
CA GLN A 366 -11.40 8.31 9.10
C GLN A 366 -12.09 8.91 10.32
N ILE A 367 -13.18 9.64 10.11
CA ILE A 367 -13.98 10.24 11.18
C ILE A 367 -14.49 9.14 12.13
N GLN A 368 -15.12 8.08 11.61
CA GLN A 368 -15.62 6.96 12.41
C GLN A 368 -14.54 6.33 13.29
N LEU A 369 -13.32 6.16 12.76
CA LEU A 369 -12.21 5.60 13.54
C LEU A 369 -11.75 6.55 14.66
N LEU A 370 -11.73 7.85 14.41
CA LEU A 370 -11.39 8.87 15.41
C LEU A 370 -12.48 9.01 16.49
N GLU A 371 -13.76 8.94 16.08
CA GLU A 371 -14.91 8.94 17.00
C GLU A 371 -14.90 7.74 17.95
N ARG A 372 -14.69 6.52 17.41
CA ARG A 372 -14.59 5.29 18.21
C ARG A 372 -13.48 5.37 19.26
N ARG A 373 -12.40 6.10 18.98
CA ARG A 373 -11.27 6.36 19.91
C ARG A 373 -11.53 7.55 20.84
N GLY A 374 -12.67 8.22 20.76
CA GLY A 374 -13.04 9.37 21.60
C GLY A 374 -12.22 10.63 21.31
N TRP A 375 -11.61 10.76 20.12
CA TRP A 375 -10.70 11.87 19.83
C TRP A 375 -11.39 13.24 19.73
N PHE A 376 -12.71 13.29 19.52
CA PHE A 376 -13.48 14.53 19.49
C PHE A 376 -14.02 14.97 20.85
N ALA A 377 -13.82 14.16 21.91
CA ALA A 377 -14.34 14.47 23.25
C ALA A 377 -13.51 15.51 24.01
N GLU A 378 -12.19 15.55 23.80
CA GLU A 378 -11.24 16.42 24.52
C GLU A 378 -10.57 17.41 23.57
N LEU A 379 -10.37 18.67 23.98
CA LEU A 379 -9.85 19.74 23.11
C LEU A 379 -8.50 19.42 22.48
N HIS A 380 -7.52 18.87 23.25
CA HIS A 380 -6.21 18.54 22.74
C HIS A 380 -6.25 17.38 21.73
N ARG A 381 -7.08 16.36 21.99
CA ARG A 381 -7.29 15.24 21.05
C ARG A 381 -8.06 15.68 19.82
N LYS A 382 -9.02 16.61 19.98
CA LYS A 382 -9.78 17.19 18.87
C LYS A 382 -8.87 17.91 17.87
N ARG A 383 -7.87 18.70 18.35
CA ARG A 383 -6.88 19.33 17.45
C ARG A 383 -6.11 18.28 16.66
N ARG A 384 -5.63 17.24 17.31
CA ARG A 384 -4.93 16.12 16.64
C ARG A 384 -5.81 15.36 15.65
N ALA A 385 -7.10 15.17 15.98
CA ALA A 385 -8.05 14.56 15.05
C ALA A 385 -8.16 15.38 13.77
N ILE A 386 -8.27 16.70 13.89
CA ILE A 386 -8.31 17.62 12.76
C ILE A 386 -7.01 17.50 11.94
N ASP A 387 -5.84 17.52 12.59
CA ASP A 387 -4.54 17.40 11.91
C ASP A 387 -4.44 16.09 11.09
N LYS A 388 -5.03 14.98 11.58
CA LYS A 388 -5.10 13.71 10.81
C LYS A 388 -6.09 13.77 9.64
N LEU A 389 -7.10 14.62 9.67
CA LEU A 389 -8.08 14.77 8.59
C LEU A 389 -7.64 15.79 7.53
N LEU A 390 -6.79 16.77 7.87
CA LEU A 390 -6.30 17.80 6.96
C LEU A 390 -5.72 17.26 5.65
N PRO A 391 -4.89 16.19 5.63
CA PRO A 391 -4.37 15.63 4.38
C PRO A 391 -5.48 15.19 3.42
N THR A 392 -6.58 14.63 3.94
CA THR A 392 -7.73 14.18 3.13
C THR A 392 -8.53 15.37 2.59
N LEU A 393 -8.72 16.41 3.40
CA LEU A 393 -9.35 17.67 2.95
C LEU A 393 -8.54 18.32 1.82
N ARG A 394 -7.21 18.38 1.96
CA ARG A 394 -6.30 18.95 0.95
C ARG A 394 -6.25 18.13 -0.33
N ALA A 395 -6.31 16.80 -0.20
CA ALA A 395 -6.28 15.90 -1.35
C ALA A 395 -7.54 15.96 -2.22
N ALA A 396 -8.67 16.40 -1.69
CA ALA A 396 -9.92 16.52 -2.44
C ALA A 396 -9.79 17.58 -3.56
N ALA A 397 -9.47 17.13 -4.78
CA ALA A 397 -9.28 18.01 -5.93
C ALA A 397 -10.61 18.60 -6.43
N ASP A 398 -11.71 17.83 -6.35
CA ASP A 398 -13.04 18.29 -6.74
C ASP A 398 -13.57 19.32 -5.73
N PRO A 399 -13.93 20.56 -6.19
CA PRO A 399 -14.38 21.61 -5.30
C PRO A 399 -15.64 21.26 -4.49
N VAL A 400 -16.56 20.50 -5.08
CA VAL A 400 -17.80 20.10 -4.40
C VAL A 400 -17.50 19.08 -3.30
N THR A 401 -16.67 18.10 -3.59
CA THR A 401 -16.21 17.09 -2.60
C THR A 401 -15.46 17.79 -1.47
N ARG A 402 -14.55 18.72 -1.77
CA ARG A 402 -13.81 19.51 -0.77
C ARG A 402 -14.75 20.27 0.16
N GLU A 403 -15.77 20.90 -0.42
CA GLU A 403 -16.77 21.66 0.35
C GLU A 403 -17.58 20.77 1.29
N LEU A 404 -18.04 19.62 0.81
CA LEU A 404 -18.74 18.64 1.62
C LEU A 404 -17.86 18.11 2.76
N TYR A 405 -16.60 17.87 2.49
CA TYR A 405 -15.61 17.40 3.47
C TYR A 405 -15.34 18.46 4.54
N LEU A 406 -15.13 19.73 4.15
CA LEU A 406 -14.96 20.84 5.08
C LEU A 406 -16.17 20.96 6.03
N SER A 407 -17.38 20.93 5.46
CA SER A 407 -18.61 21.02 6.23
C SER A 407 -18.74 19.85 7.23
N ARG A 408 -18.42 18.65 6.79
CA ARG A 408 -18.52 17.44 7.64
C ARG A 408 -17.52 17.46 8.79
N VAL A 409 -16.26 17.81 8.52
CA VAL A 409 -15.24 17.90 9.58
C VAL A 409 -15.55 19.03 10.55
N ALA A 410 -16.03 20.19 10.08
CA ALA A 410 -16.44 21.31 10.93
C ALA A 410 -17.58 20.89 11.87
N GLU A 411 -18.57 20.16 11.37
CA GLU A 411 -19.69 19.62 12.17
C GLU A 411 -19.21 18.71 13.29
N VAL A 412 -18.40 17.67 12.95
CA VAL A 412 -17.92 16.68 13.93
C VAL A 412 -16.95 17.30 14.95
N ALA A 413 -16.10 18.21 14.48
CA ALA A 413 -15.19 18.94 15.36
C ALA A 413 -15.88 20.02 16.21
N GLY A 414 -17.12 20.41 15.88
CA GLY A 414 -17.84 21.51 16.54
C GLY A 414 -17.05 22.82 16.44
N MET A 415 -16.57 23.16 15.23
CA MET A 415 -15.80 24.36 14.95
C MET A 415 -16.36 25.10 13.74
N ASP A 416 -15.98 26.36 13.62
CA ASP A 416 -16.38 27.16 12.47
C ASP A 416 -15.67 26.66 11.19
N ARG A 417 -16.46 26.45 10.13
CA ARG A 417 -15.99 26.00 8.81
C ARG A 417 -14.94 26.93 8.22
N GLU A 418 -15.08 28.26 8.40
CA GLU A 418 -14.14 29.25 7.85
C GLU A 418 -12.76 29.14 8.51
N VAL A 419 -12.71 28.74 9.79
CA VAL A 419 -11.44 28.49 10.50
C VAL A 419 -10.76 27.27 9.91
N LEU A 420 -11.51 26.19 9.66
CA LEU A 420 -11.00 24.98 9.04
C LEU A 420 -10.52 25.22 7.62
N GLN A 421 -11.27 25.99 6.83
CA GLN A 421 -10.87 26.36 5.48
C GLN A 421 -9.54 27.12 5.46
N ARG A 422 -9.38 28.10 6.35
CA ARG A 422 -8.10 28.83 6.49
C ARG A 422 -6.93 27.91 6.87
N GLU A 423 -7.16 26.92 7.70
CA GLU A 423 -6.14 25.93 8.09
C GLU A 423 -5.73 25.03 6.91
N VAL A 424 -6.69 24.62 6.07
CA VAL A 424 -6.42 23.86 4.83
C VAL A 424 -5.56 24.70 3.88
N GLU A 425 -5.90 25.99 3.67
CA GLU A 425 -5.22 26.90 2.74
C GLU A 425 -3.86 27.39 3.25
N HIS A 426 -3.68 27.47 4.58
CA HIS A 426 -2.47 28.04 5.17
C HIS A 426 -1.21 27.23 4.85
N GLU A 427 -1.28 25.91 4.80
CA GLU A 427 -0.13 25.05 4.50
C GLU A 427 0.10 24.89 2.99
N GLU A 428 -0.94 25.08 2.15
CA GLU A 428 -0.77 25.17 0.69
C GLU A 428 0.14 26.34 0.31
N ARG A 429 0.23 27.38 1.16
CA ARG A 429 1.10 28.56 0.97
C ARG A 429 2.51 28.41 1.56
N ARG A 430 2.77 27.37 2.36
CA ARG A 430 4.14 27.07 2.81
C ARG A 430 4.89 26.46 1.62
N PRO A 431 5.99 27.10 1.15
CA PRO A 431 6.84 26.44 0.16
C PRO A 431 7.30 25.11 0.80
N GLY A 432 7.03 24.00 0.15
CA GLY A 432 7.57 22.69 0.54
C GLY A 432 9.07 22.82 0.75
N PRO A 433 9.71 21.96 1.57
CA PRO A 433 11.15 21.97 1.74
C PRO A 433 11.75 21.97 0.34
N SER A 434 12.36 23.08 -0.04
CA SER A 434 13.03 23.24 -1.34
C SER A 434 13.89 22.02 -1.55
N ALA A 435 13.59 21.29 -2.63
CA ALA A 435 14.57 20.40 -3.20
C ALA A 435 15.86 21.21 -3.27
N VAL A 436 16.86 20.78 -2.52
CA VAL A 436 18.19 21.35 -2.55
C VAL A 436 18.57 21.41 -4.02
N ALA A 437 18.60 22.62 -4.55
CA ALA A 437 19.00 22.86 -5.92
C ALA A 437 20.37 22.22 -6.07
N SER A 438 20.42 21.15 -6.85
CA SER A 438 21.68 20.60 -7.36
C SER A 438 22.39 21.75 -8.05
N SER A 439 23.46 22.24 -7.44
CA SER A 439 24.35 23.18 -8.03
C SER A 439 24.79 22.66 -9.40
N PRO A 440 24.78 23.49 -10.46
CA PRO A 440 25.26 23.04 -11.75
C PRO A 440 26.74 22.67 -11.64
N GLU A 441 27.07 21.46 -12.09
CA GLU A 441 28.45 21.00 -12.28
C GLU A 441 29.27 22.07 -13.05
N ALA A 442 30.35 22.49 -12.43
CA ALA A 442 31.36 23.32 -13.09
C ALA A 442 32.00 22.52 -14.24
N PRO A 443 32.23 23.12 -15.41
CA PRO A 443 32.87 22.44 -16.50
C PRO A 443 34.34 22.07 -16.17
N PRO A 444 34.92 21.00 -16.77
CA PRO A 444 36.22 20.50 -16.43
C PRO A 444 37.31 21.52 -16.78
N GLN A 445 38.12 21.88 -15.80
CA GLN A 445 39.32 22.70 -16.01
C GLN A 445 40.36 21.92 -16.76
N GLN A 446 40.71 22.40 -17.95
CA GLN A 446 41.90 21.97 -18.70
C GLN A 446 43.16 22.46 -18.00
N HIS A 447 44.05 21.56 -17.68
CA HIS A 447 45.45 21.85 -17.27
C HIS A 447 46.18 22.59 -18.38
N VAL A 448 46.63 23.80 -18.07
CA VAL A 448 47.77 24.40 -18.78
C VAL A 448 48.76 24.85 -17.70
N ALA A 449 49.99 24.39 -17.90
CA ALA A 449 51.13 24.60 -17.03
C ALA A 449 51.80 25.96 -17.25
N GLU A 450 52.42 26.40 -16.14
CA GLU A 450 53.70 27.16 -16.07
C GLU A 450 53.76 28.69 -16.24
N ARG A 451 54.39 29.18 -15.22
CA ARG A 451 55.44 30.24 -15.10
C ARG A 451 55.02 31.64 -14.66
N GLY A 452 55.62 32.00 -13.52
CA GLY A 452 56.36 33.27 -13.46
C GLY A 452 56.00 34.26 -12.37
N ARG A 453 56.70 34.18 -11.25
CA ARG A 453 57.29 35.27 -10.42
C ARG A 453 56.61 36.62 -10.32
N GLY A 454 56.48 37.07 -9.02
CA GLY A 454 56.68 38.49 -8.66
C GLY A 454 55.55 39.06 -7.79
N GLY A 455 55.72 39.18 -6.52
CA GLY A 455 56.10 40.38 -5.83
C GLY A 455 54.96 41.22 -5.21
N TRP A 456 54.94 41.21 -3.87
CA TRP A 456 54.59 42.33 -3.02
C TRP A 456 53.22 43.04 -3.12
N GLY A 457 52.55 43.09 -1.92
CA GLY A 457 51.48 44.04 -1.63
C GLY A 457 50.66 43.68 -0.39
N ARG A 458 51.15 44.05 0.78
CA ARG A 458 50.30 44.13 1.99
C ARG A 458 49.32 45.28 1.82
N ASP A 459 48.04 45.05 2.04
CA ASP A 459 47.17 46.08 2.55
C ASP A 459 46.07 45.47 3.46
N ARG A 460 45.95 46.16 4.59
CA ARG A 460 45.04 45.93 5.71
C ARG A 460 43.61 46.17 5.26
N TRP A 461 42.71 45.27 5.67
CA TRP A 461 41.31 45.64 5.80
C TRP A 461 40.94 45.66 7.28
N ARG A 462 40.42 46.83 7.68
CA ARG A 462 39.89 47.16 9.03
C ARG A 462 38.52 46.49 9.19
N GLU A 463 38.27 45.96 10.39
CA GLU A 463 36.92 45.65 10.91
C GLU A 463 36.10 46.93 11.06
N PRO A 464 34.80 46.94 10.76
CA PRO A 464 33.92 48.05 11.18
C PRO A 464 33.42 47.84 12.60
N GLU A 465 33.53 48.91 13.38
CA GLU A 465 33.06 49.05 14.76
C GLU A 465 31.55 48.85 14.92
N ALA A 466 31.15 48.26 16.04
CA ALA A 466 29.77 48.15 16.49
C ALA A 466 29.21 49.53 16.96
N PRO A 467 27.93 49.83 16.66
CA PRO A 467 27.29 51.06 17.18
C PRO A 467 26.90 50.91 18.67
N ALA A 468 27.03 52.01 19.39
CA ALA A 468 26.76 52.20 20.82
C ALA A 468 25.26 52.01 21.17
N PRO A 469 24.97 51.68 22.45
CA PRO A 469 23.59 51.42 22.90
C PRO A 469 22.81 52.73 23.18
N HIS A 470 21.54 52.73 22.78
CA HIS A 470 20.55 53.74 23.18
C HIS A 470 19.96 53.42 24.57
N PRO A 471 19.62 54.43 25.36
CA PRO A 471 19.13 54.25 26.72
C PRO A 471 17.62 54.08 26.81
N GLU A 472 17.22 53.39 27.88
CA GLU A 472 15.91 53.38 28.51
C GLU A 472 14.75 52.68 27.82
N ASP A 473 14.52 51.41 28.21
CA ASP A 473 13.16 50.93 28.41
C ASP A 473 13.10 50.03 29.64
N THR A 474 12.30 50.50 30.58
CA THR A 474 12.04 49.90 31.89
C THR A 474 11.24 48.61 31.72
N THR A 475 11.82 47.49 32.08
CA THR A 475 11.12 46.19 32.23
C THR A 475 10.28 46.23 33.52
N PRO A 476 8.99 45.82 33.47
CA PRO A 476 8.23 45.55 34.68
C PRO A 476 8.70 44.24 35.32
N GLU A 477 8.90 44.28 36.62
CA GLU A 477 9.16 43.15 37.50
C GLU A 477 8.11 42.04 37.29
N VAL A 478 8.55 40.91 36.78
CA VAL A 478 7.73 39.67 36.75
C VAL A 478 7.89 39.02 38.13
N THR A 479 6.89 39.23 38.97
CA THR A 479 6.70 38.45 40.20
C THR A 479 6.60 36.96 39.86
N PHE A 480 7.55 36.17 40.34
CA PHE A 480 7.51 34.73 40.33
C PHE A 480 6.29 34.26 41.13
N VAL A 481 5.27 33.79 40.44
CA VAL A 481 4.21 33.00 41.03
C VAL A 481 4.69 31.55 41.08
N GLU A 482 4.85 31.01 42.28
CA GLU A 482 5.15 29.59 42.49
C GLU A 482 4.14 28.74 41.75
N PRO A 483 4.59 27.69 41.03
CA PRO A 483 3.67 26.76 40.36
C PRO A 483 2.79 26.06 41.43
N PRO A 484 1.50 25.87 41.15
CA PRO A 484 0.61 25.20 42.08
C PRO A 484 1.13 23.79 42.38
N PRO A 485 0.92 23.28 43.62
CA PRO A 485 1.46 21.97 44.01
C PRO A 485 0.90 20.88 43.10
N GLN A 486 1.80 20.00 42.64
CA GLN A 486 1.50 18.81 41.87
C GLN A 486 0.39 18.01 42.56
N ARG A 487 -0.84 18.18 42.11
CA ARG A 487 -1.97 17.37 42.55
C ARG A 487 -1.91 16.00 41.86
N ASP A 488 -1.31 15.08 42.57
CA ASP A 488 -1.58 13.65 42.67
C ASP A 488 -2.40 13.05 41.52
N PHE A 489 -1.72 12.70 40.43
CA PHE A 489 -2.24 11.86 39.36
C PHE A 489 -2.59 10.46 39.91
N LYS A 490 -1.83 9.98 40.89
CA LYS A 490 -2.12 8.73 41.61
C LYS A 490 -3.50 8.76 42.30
N ARG A 491 -3.92 9.88 42.85
CA ARG A 491 -5.27 10.05 43.47
C ARG A 491 -6.40 10.13 42.46
N ARG A 492 -6.16 10.60 41.25
CA ARG A 492 -7.18 10.64 40.21
C ARG A 492 -7.43 9.26 39.65
N TRP A 493 -6.38 8.49 39.42
CA TRP A 493 -6.41 7.11 38.96
C TRP A 493 -7.04 6.17 40.01
N GLU A 494 -6.72 6.36 41.31
CA GLU A 494 -7.36 5.65 42.43
C GLU A 494 -8.83 6.06 42.66
N ASN A 495 -9.23 7.31 42.37
CA ASN A 495 -10.60 7.75 42.46
C ASN A 495 -11.52 7.27 41.33
N ASP A 496 -10.99 7.12 40.11
CA ASP A 496 -11.74 6.55 39.00
C ASP A 496 -11.93 5.03 39.18
N ARG A 497 -11.00 4.34 39.81
CA ARG A 497 -11.16 2.96 40.29
C ARG A 497 -12.35 2.81 41.26
N ARG A 498 -12.56 3.78 42.15
CA ARG A 498 -13.64 3.73 43.16
C ARG A 498 -15.05 4.00 42.59
N LYS A 499 -15.17 4.57 41.39
CA LYS A 499 -16.47 4.94 40.76
C LYS A 499 -17.09 3.88 39.86
N GLY A 500 -16.61 2.64 39.89
CA GLY A 500 -17.33 1.47 39.33
C GLY A 500 -17.52 1.45 37.80
N LYS A 501 -16.77 2.26 37.04
CA LYS A 501 -16.84 2.23 35.57
C LYS A 501 -16.11 1.04 34.93
N TYR A 502 -15.37 0.26 35.71
CA TYR A 502 -14.51 -0.84 35.25
C TYR A 502 -14.79 -2.18 35.93
N ARG A 503 -16.04 -2.53 36.15
CA ARG A 503 -16.41 -3.81 36.81
C ARG A 503 -16.22 -5.05 35.92
N ARG A 504 -15.79 -4.90 34.64
CA ARG A 504 -15.41 -6.00 33.74
C ARG A 504 -13.90 -6.18 33.58
N GLU A 505 -13.09 -5.31 34.17
CA GLU A 505 -11.62 -5.37 34.05
C GLU A 505 -10.93 -6.10 35.22
N GLU A 506 -11.62 -6.44 36.29
CA GLU A 506 -11.02 -7.09 37.45
C GLU A 506 -10.81 -8.60 37.26
N ASP A 507 -11.56 -9.24 36.36
CA ASP A 507 -11.40 -10.68 36.09
C ASP A 507 -10.19 -11.01 35.21
N TRP A 508 -9.65 -10.04 34.46
CA TRP A 508 -8.43 -10.31 33.68
C TRP A 508 -7.14 -9.86 34.39
N LYS A 509 -7.24 -8.96 35.38
CA LYS A 509 -6.06 -8.52 36.18
C LYS A 509 -5.57 -9.57 37.17
N SER A 510 -6.37 -10.55 37.51
CA SER A 510 -5.93 -11.69 38.32
C SER A 510 -5.12 -12.73 37.51
N SER A 511 -5.16 -12.68 36.16
CA SER A 511 -4.44 -13.62 35.28
C SER A 511 -3.18 -13.04 34.61
N LEU A 512 -2.92 -11.73 34.75
CA LEU A 512 -1.75 -11.07 34.16
C LEU A 512 -0.93 -10.31 35.19
N ALA A 513 -0.33 -11.03 36.15
CA ALA A 513 0.97 -10.62 36.64
C ALA A 513 1.93 -10.82 35.46
N VAL A 514 2.22 -9.74 34.67
CA VAL A 514 3.16 -9.82 33.56
C VAL A 514 4.49 -10.36 34.14
N PRO A 515 4.93 -11.58 33.77
CA PRO A 515 6.15 -12.14 34.31
C PRO A 515 7.31 -11.23 33.91
N ARG A 516 8.12 -10.79 34.88
CA ARG A 516 9.35 -10.05 34.55
C ARG A 516 10.27 -11.03 33.84
N VAL A 517 10.51 -10.77 32.56
CA VAL A 517 11.46 -11.54 31.75
C VAL A 517 12.87 -11.32 32.28
N ALA A 518 13.64 -12.35 32.58
CA ALA A 518 15.03 -12.19 33.04
C ALA A 518 15.85 -11.42 31.98
N PRO A 519 16.72 -10.49 32.36
CA PRO A 519 17.41 -9.58 31.47
C PRO A 519 18.49 -10.29 30.64
N THR A 520 18.10 -10.97 29.58
CA THR A 520 19.04 -11.48 28.58
C THR A 520 19.45 -10.36 27.60
N GLY A 521 20.59 -10.52 26.94
CA GLY A 521 21.03 -9.53 25.93
C GLY A 521 20.01 -9.32 24.79
N ALA A 522 19.17 -10.32 24.50
CA ALA A 522 18.10 -10.21 23.51
C ALA A 522 16.93 -9.36 24.03
N VAL A 523 16.52 -9.55 25.30
CA VAL A 523 15.47 -8.74 25.95
C VAL A 523 15.88 -7.27 26.03
N LEU A 524 17.09 -6.99 26.49
CA LEU A 524 17.61 -5.63 26.64
C LEU A 524 17.73 -4.90 25.27
N ARG A 525 18.06 -5.62 24.21
CA ARG A 525 18.04 -5.07 22.84
C ARG A 525 16.61 -4.76 22.37
N ALA A 526 15.66 -5.67 22.61
CA ALA A 526 14.28 -5.45 22.24
C ALA A 526 13.65 -4.26 22.95
N GLU A 527 13.91 -4.10 24.25
CA GLU A 527 13.49 -2.92 25.03
C GLU A 527 14.05 -1.62 24.44
N GLY A 528 15.35 -1.59 24.12
CA GLY A 528 15.97 -0.44 23.46
C GLY A 528 15.32 -0.10 22.12
N GLN A 529 15.04 -1.08 21.28
CA GLN A 529 14.37 -0.86 20.00
C GLN A 529 12.94 -0.33 20.16
N LEU A 530 12.20 -0.78 21.18
CA LEU A 530 10.88 -0.21 21.49
C LEU A 530 10.98 1.27 21.92
N ILE A 531 11.94 1.63 22.79
CA ILE A 531 12.18 3.03 23.16
C ILE A 531 12.52 3.87 21.94
N ARG A 532 13.43 3.39 21.09
CA ARG A 532 13.80 4.08 19.85
C ARG A 532 12.59 4.33 18.96
N ALA A 533 11.79 3.31 18.72
CA ALA A 533 10.59 3.41 17.90
C ALA A 533 9.57 4.41 18.49
N MET A 534 9.33 4.38 19.80
CA MET A 534 8.44 5.33 20.49
C MET A 534 8.96 6.77 20.48
N VAL A 535 10.27 6.96 20.46
CA VAL A 535 10.88 8.30 20.33
C VAL A 535 10.77 8.83 18.91
N GLN A 536 10.89 7.97 17.91
CA GLN A 536 10.75 8.32 16.47
C GLN A 536 9.30 8.47 16.04
N GLU A 537 8.42 7.57 16.49
CA GLU A 537 6.99 7.57 16.20
C GLU A 537 6.19 7.62 17.50
N ARG A 538 5.77 8.79 17.90
CA ARG A 538 5.10 9.06 19.18
C ARG A 538 3.73 8.38 19.31
N ASP A 539 3.06 8.15 18.20
CA ASP A 539 1.78 7.41 18.13
C ASP A 539 1.89 5.97 18.66
N LEU A 540 3.11 5.42 18.74
CA LEU A 540 3.36 4.06 19.23
C LEU A 540 3.37 3.96 20.76
N VAL A 541 3.50 5.07 21.47
CA VAL A 541 3.66 5.09 22.94
C VAL A 541 2.47 4.43 23.63
N GLU A 542 1.23 4.80 23.26
CA GLU A 542 0.03 4.22 23.84
C GLU A 542 -0.15 2.74 23.45
N ALA A 543 0.09 2.41 22.18
CA ALA A 543 -0.04 1.04 21.68
C ALA A 543 0.96 0.07 22.31
N VAL A 544 2.16 0.54 22.64
CA VAL A 544 3.15 -0.24 23.38
C VAL A 544 2.73 -0.38 24.84
N ALA A 545 2.24 0.71 25.47
CA ALA A 545 1.82 0.70 26.87
C ALA A 545 0.68 -0.29 27.17
N GLU A 546 -0.26 -0.45 26.23
CA GLU A 546 -1.34 -1.42 26.37
C GLU A 546 -0.85 -2.88 26.44
N LYS A 547 0.23 -3.19 25.71
CA LYS A 547 0.72 -4.57 25.53
C LYS A 547 1.96 -4.88 26.33
N TRP A 548 2.79 -3.89 26.59
CA TRP A 548 4.05 -3.99 27.31
C TRP A 548 4.28 -2.70 28.14
N PRO A 549 3.69 -2.58 29.34
CA PRO A 549 3.72 -1.37 30.13
C PRO A 549 5.12 -1.07 30.69
N PRO A 550 5.40 0.18 31.15
CA PRO A 550 6.73 0.59 31.63
C PRO A 550 7.31 -0.31 32.72
N GLU A 551 6.45 -0.85 33.59
CA GLU A 551 6.84 -1.74 34.70
C GLU A 551 7.45 -3.07 34.20
N SER A 552 7.21 -3.44 32.96
CA SER A 552 7.74 -4.64 32.32
C SER A 552 9.16 -4.49 31.79
N PHE A 553 9.66 -3.24 31.69
CA PHE A 553 11.03 -2.98 31.27
C PHE A 553 12.04 -3.30 32.38
N ASN A 554 13.09 -4.02 32.01
CA ASN A 554 14.16 -4.40 32.93
C ASN A 554 15.12 -3.24 33.23
N ARG A 555 15.41 -2.42 32.20
CA ARG A 555 16.26 -1.25 32.38
C ARG A 555 15.49 -0.10 32.98
N THR A 556 15.95 0.39 34.13
CA THR A 556 15.36 1.53 34.83
C THR A 556 15.39 2.78 33.96
N GLU A 557 16.43 2.95 33.15
CA GLU A 557 16.63 4.07 32.24
C GLU A 557 15.54 4.08 31.16
N TRP A 558 15.27 2.94 30.53
CA TRP A 558 14.23 2.83 29.51
C TRP A 558 12.83 2.96 30.09
N ARG A 559 12.60 2.45 31.28
CA ARG A 559 11.36 2.65 32.02
C ARG A 559 11.09 4.14 32.24
N LEU A 560 12.10 4.89 32.71
CA LEU A 560 11.97 6.33 32.95
C LEU A 560 11.66 7.09 31.66
N VAL A 561 12.35 6.78 30.56
CA VAL A 561 12.08 7.38 29.24
C VAL A 561 10.64 7.10 28.84
N PHE A 562 10.18 5.87 28.97
CA PHE A 562 8.81 5.48 28.60
C PHE A 562 7.75 6.17 29.47
N GLU A 563 7.95 6.24 30.78
CA GLU A 563 7.07 6.96 31.70
C GLU A 563 6.95 8.45 31.32
N ARG A 564 8.06 9.08 30.90
CA ARG A 564 8.06 10.47 30.43
C ARG A 564 7.32 10.63 29.11
N LEU A 565 7.51 9.69 28.16
CA LEU A 565 6.79 9.66 26.91
C LEU A 565 5.27 9.46 27.10
N LEU A 566 4.85 8.71 28.12
CA LEU A 566 3.43 8.53 28.46
C LEU A 566 2.81 9.79 29.09
N LEU A 567 3.61 10.57 29.84
CA LEU A 567 3.12 11.81 30.45
C LEU A 567 2.87 12.89 29.40
N ASP A 568 3.74 13.01 28.42
CA ASP A 568 3.60 13.94 27.30
C ASP A 568 4.20 13.33 26.02
N PRO A 569 3.41 12.56 25.27
CA PRO A 569 3.89 11.88 24.07
C PRO A 569 4.37 12.83 22.96
N ASP A 570 3.94 14.08 22.97
CA ASP A 570 4.22 15.03 21.89
C ASP A 570 5.37 16.00 22.20
N GLN A 571 5.95 15.92 23.39
CA GLN A 571 7.04 16.84 23.72
C GLN A 571 8.22 16.67 22.74
N PRO A 572 8.84 17.77 22.28
CA PRO A 572 10.05 17.71 21.46
C PRO A 572 11.15 16.91 22.14
N LEU A 573 12.05 16.29 21.37
CA LEU A 573 13.15 15.49 21.93
C LEU A 573 14.02 16.29 22.90
N ASP A 574 14.29 17.56 22.59
CA ASP A 574 15.07 18.46 23.46
C ASP A 574 14.37 18.72 24.81
N ALA A 575 13.05 18.84 24.80
CA ALA A 575 12.26 18.99 26.01
C ALA A 575 12.23 17.69 26.83
N LEU A 576 12.10 16.54 26.18
CA LEU A 576 12.21 15.23 26.81
C LEU A 576 13.58 15.07 27.47
N ALA A 577 14.67 15.43 26.79
CA ALA A 577 16.03 15.35 27.31
C ALA A 577 16.23 16.21 28.58
N GLN A 578 15.60 17.38 28.66
CA GLN A 578 15.65 18.24 29.86
C GLN A 578 14.95 17.64 31.08
N THR A 579 14.03 16.69 30.89
CA THR A 579 13.29 16.00 31.98
C THR A 579 13.97 14.73 32.46
N LEU A 580 15.04 14.29 31.81
CA LEU A 580 15.76 13.04 32.06
C LEU A 580 17.13 13.31 32.72
N PRO A 581 17.65 12.38 33.55
CA PRO A 581 19.01 12.41 34.02
C PRO A 581 20.04 12.41 32.89
N ALA A 582 21.17 13.08 33.04
CA ALA A 582 22.18 13.24 31.99
C ALA A 582 22.76 11.90 31.48
N ASP A 583 22.89 10.92 32.36
CA ASP A 583 23.32 9.56 31.96
C ASP A 583 22.29 8.82 31.11
N VAL A 584 20.99 9.03 31.35
CA VAL A 584 19.88 8.48 30.55
C VAL A 584 19.84 9.16 29.19
N VAL A 585 20.02 10.49 29.14
CA VAL A 585 20.10 11.23 27.87
C VAL A 585 21.26 10.70 27.02
N ALA A 586 22.46 10.54 27.58
CA ALA A 586 23.62 10.01 26.86
C ALA A 586 23.43 8.58 26.37
N GLN A 587 22.60 7.76 27.03
CA GLN A 587 22.25 6.43 26.57
C GLN A 587 21.20 6.49 25.46
N LEU A 588 20.24 7.39 25.55
CA LEU A 588 19.20 7.62 24.53
C LEU A 588 19.85 8.12 23.24
N ASP A 589 20.76 9.09 23.28
CA ASP A 589 21.49 9.58 22.12
C ASP A 589 22.24 8.45 21.40
N ARG A 590 22.99 7.62 22.15
CA ARG A 590 23.67 6.45 21.58
C ARG A 590 22.71 5.45 20.94
N LEU A 591 21.51 5.31 21.50
CA LEU A 591 20.48 4.42 20.96
C LEU A 591 19.91 4.96 19.64
N LEU A 592 19.73 6.28 19.55
CA LEU A 592 19.23 6.96 18.36
C LEU A 592 20.25 7.01 17.22
N ASP A 593 21.55 7.06 17.54
CA ASP A 593 22.66 7.04 16.56
C ASP A 593 22.92 5.67 15.93
N LEU A 594 22.31 4.60 16.44
CA LEU A 594 22.44 3.28 15.82
C LEU A 594 21.82 3.31 14.42
N PRO A 595 22.38 2.56 13.44
CA PRO A 595 21.75 2.43 12.13
C PRO A 595 20.33 1.92 12.28
N ASP A 596 19.45 2.31 11.34
CA ASP A 596 18.05 1.90 11.38
C ASP A 596 17.94 0.37 11.47
N PRO A 597 17.12 -0.15 12.39
CA PRO A 597 16.89 -1.57 12.44
C PRO A 597 16.27 -2.00 11.11
N ASP A 598 16.54 -3.24 10.71
CA ASP A 598 15.96 -3.87 9.53
C ASP A 598 14.47 -3.46 9.40
N PRO A 599 14.02 -2.87 8.28
CA PRO A 599 12.66 -2.39 8.08
C PRO A 599 11.57 -3.47 8.29
N PHE A 600 11.96 -4.73 8.42
CA PHE A 600 11.08 -5.85 8.75
C PHE A 600 10.83 -6.05 10.25
N HIS A 601 11.54 -5.34 11.14
CA HIS A 601 11.31 -5.39 12.58
C HIS A 601 10.28 -4.33 13.00
N THR A 602 9.00 -4.71 12.97
CA THR A 602 7.90 -3.84 13.44
C THR A 602 7.86 -3.77 14.97
N VAL A 603 7.33 -2.67 15.52
CA VAL A 603 7.07 -2.54 16.97
C VAL A 603 6.22 -3.68 17.50
N GLN A 604 5.20 -4.11 16.75
CA GLN A 604 4.39 -5.27 17.09
C GLN A 604 5.24 -6.55 17.19
N GLY A 605 6.21 -6.73 16.31
CA GLY A 605 7.15 -7.85 16.35
C GLY A 605 8.02 -7.84 17.62
N TRP A 606 8.52 -6.68 18.04
CA TRP A 606 9.30 -6.54 19.29
C TRP A 606 8.44 -6.82 20.53
N VAL A 607 7.23 -6.27 20.61
CA VAL A 607 6.29 -6.53 21.72
C VAL A 607 5.94 -8.00 21.80
N SER A 608 5.52 -8.62 20.70
CA SER A 608 5.16 -10.03 20.67
C SER A 608 6.34 -10.93 21.03
N ARG A 609 7.57 -10.55 20.67
CA ARG A 609 8.78 -11.27 21.05
C ARG A 609 9.03 -11.21 22.55
N LEU A 610 8.89 -10.04 23.16
CA LEU A 610 9.03 -9.90 24.62
C LEU A 610 7.94 -10.70 25.34
N GLN A 611 6.70 -10.66 24.89
CA GLN A 611 5.61 -11.47 25.43
C GLN A 611 5.89 -12.98 25.32
N ALA A 612 6.38 -13.44 24.16
CA ALA A 612 6.73 -14.84 23.95
C ALA A 612 7.83 -15.30 24.90
N MET A 613 8.87 -14.48 25.10
CA MET A 613 9.96 -14.79 26.03
C MET A 613 9.47 -14.82 27.48
N ALA A 614 8.52 -13.97 27.85
CA ALA A 614 7.90 -13.98 29.17
C ALA A 614 7.15 -15.29 29.43
N LEU A 615 6.34 -15.74 28.46
CA LEU A 615 5.60 -17.01 28.57
C LEU A 615 6.54 -18.22 28.64
N ASP A 616 7.63 -18.23 27.86
CA ASP A 616 8.61 -19.31 27.89
C ASP A 616 9.32 -19.38 29.25
N GLN A 617 9.70 -18.26 29.84
CA GLN A 617 10.34 -18.23 31.17
C GLN A 617 9.37 -18.66 32.29
N GLU A 618 8.11 -18.23 32.26
CA GLU A 618 7.13 -18.67 33.26
C GLU A 618 6.86 -20.17 33.13
N LYS A 619 6.79 -20.70 31.92
CA LYS A 619 6.69 -22.14 31.67
C LYS A 619 7.88 -22.89 32.25
N GLU A 620 9.11 -22.44 32.02
CA GLU A 620 10.33 -23.05 32.58
C GLU A 620 10.33 -23.03 34.11
N ARG A 621 9.91 -21.91 34.71
CA ARG A 621 9.75 -21.77 36.15
C ARG A 621 8.77 -22.77 36.73
N LEU A 622 7.60 -22.92 36.12
CA LEU A 622 6.58 -23.88 36.53
C LEU A 622 7.06 -25.31 36.39
N ILE A 623 7.77 -25.65 35.30
CA ILE A 623 8.39 -26.98 35.11
C ILE A 623 9.40 -27.25 36.21
N ALA A 624 10.24 -26.28 36.58
CA ALA A 624 11.22 -26.43 37.63
C ALA A 624 10.60 -26.67 39.04
N GLN A 625 9.37 -26.20 39.26
CA GLN A 625 8.62 -26.38 40.51
C GLN A 625 7.92 -27.74 40.60
N LEU A 626 7.60 -28.41 39.49
CA LEU A 626 6.87 -29.67 39.46
C LEU A 626 7.41 -30.74 40.38
N PRO A 627 8.74 -30.98 40.52
CA PRO A 627 9.29 -32.01 41.39
C PRO A 627 9.03 -31.77 42.89
N THR A 628 8.75 -30.51 43.29
CA THR A 628 8.61 -30.13 44.70
C THR A 628 7.17 -30.07 45.17
N LEU A 629 6.20 -30.26 44.27
CA LEU A 629 4.77 -30.12 44.52
C LEU A 629 4.13 -31.50 44.84
N ASP A 630 3.04 -31.46 45.64
CA ASP A 630 2.17 -32.61 45.83
C ASP A 630 1.34 -32.93 44.58
N GLU A 631 0.72 -34.13 44.52
CA GLU A 631 -0.03 -34.58 43.34
C GLU A 631 -1.23 -33.64 42.97
N ALA A 632 -1.92 -33.07 43.95
CA ALA A 632 -3.06 -32.17 43.70
C ALA A 632 -2.60 -30.83 43.12
N ALA A 633 -1.45 -30.31 43.55
CA ALA A 633 -0.88 -29.08 43.03
C ALA A 633 -0.23 -29.29 41.65
N LYS A 634 0.30 -30.49 41.34
CA LYS A 634 0.86 -30.81 40.03
C LYS A 634 -0.17 -30.73 38.91
N ASP A 635 -1.41 -31.14 39.15
CA ASP A 635 -2.48 -31.08 38.17
C ASP A 635 -2.75 -29.61 37.75
N GLY A 636 -2.88 -28.71 38.73
CA GLY A 636 -3.09 -27.28 38.47
C GLY A 636 -1.94 -26.64 37.69
N VAL A 637 -0.68 -26.97 38.07
CA VAL A 637 0.51 -26.46 37.37
C VAL A 637 0.60 -27.04 35.96
N THR A 638 0.24 -28.29 35.75
CA THR A 638 0.24 -28.90 34.42
C THR A 638 -0.79 -28.27 33.48
N VAL A 639 -1.98 -27.96 34.01
CA VAL A 639 -2.99 -27.19 33.25
C VAL A 639 -2.44 -25.81 32.85
N ARG A 640 -1.83 -25.10 33.79
CA ARG A 640 -1.25 -23.75 33.50
C ARG A 640 -0.12 -23.82 32.48
N ILE A 641 0.75 -24.82 32.52
CA ILE A 641 1.80 -25.05 31.51
C ILE A 641 1.18 -25.23 30.11
N ARG A 642 0.08 -25.96 30.00
CA ARG A 642 -0.64 -26.15 28.72
C ARG A 642 -1.21 -24.84 28.21
N GLU A 643 -1.87 -24.06 29.07
CA GLU A 643 -2.39 -22.74 28.72
C GLU A 643 -1.28 -21.81 28.21
N LEU A 644 -0.13 -21.75 28.88
CA LEU A 644 1.03 -20.97 28.45
C LEU A 644 1.56 -21.43 27.08
N GLN A 645 1.51 -22.74 26.79
CA GLN A 645 1.89 -23.28 25.47
C GLN A 645 0.90 -22.85 24.38
N GLU A 646 -0.41 -22.82 24.68
CA GLU A 646 -1.44 -22.37 23.76
C GLU A 646 -1.33 -20.85 23.52
N GLU A 647 -1.15 -20.05 24.58
CA GLU A 647 -0.91 -18.59 24.48
C GLU A 647 0.36 -18.33 23.65
N ARG A 648 1.44 -19.08 23.87
CA ARG A 648 2.70 -19.00 23.12
C ARG A 648 2.52 -19.36 21.63
N ALA A 649 1.71 -20.38 21.35
CA ALA A 649 1.39 -20.80 19.99
C ALA A 649 0.52 -19.75 19.27
N ALA A 650 -0.40 -19.10 19.97
CA ALA A 650 -1.19 -18.00 19.44
C ALA A 650 -0.33 -16.81 19.06
N LEU A 651 0.63 -16.40 19.89
CA LEU A 651 1.63 -15.39 19.56
C LEU A 651 2.50 -15.80 18.37
N SER A 652 2.89 -17.09 18.26
CA SER A 652 3.68 -17.60 17.14
C SER A 652 2.93 -17.58 15.81
N LYS A 653 1.61 -17.80 15.82
CA LYS A 653 0.77 -17.64 14.63
C LYS A 653 0.73 -16.19 14.16
N HIS A 654 0.85 -15.25 15.07
CA HIS A 654 1.04 -13.83 14.75
C HIS A 654 2.46 -13.55 14.23
N PHE A 655 3.49 -14.21 14.76
CA PHE A 655 4.88 -14.08 14.29
C PHE A 655 5.09 -14.62 12.87
N SER A 656 4.45 -15.72 12.49
CA SER A 656 4.53 -16.25 11.13
C SER A 656 3.92 -15.33 10.08
N ARG A 657 3.20 -14.30 10.52
CA ARG A 657 2.70 -13.21 9.66
C ARG A 657 3.61 -11.98 9.61
N VAL A 658 4.60 -11.83 10.50
CA VAL A 658 5.28 -10.53 10.73
C VAL A 658 6.82 -10.57 10.74
N GLY A 659 7.52 -11.71 10.75
CA GLY A 659 8.99 -11.66 10.74
C GLY A 659 9.77 -12.97 10.98
N PRO A 660 11.12 -12.98 10.76
CA PRO A 660 11.94 -14.18 10.74
C PRO A 660 12.16 -14.78 12.13
N ARG A 661 12.25 -16.12 12.17
CA ARG A 661 12.71 -16.88 13.34
C ARG A 661 14.20 -16.57 13.57
N LEU A 662 14.54 -16.10 14.75
CA LEU A 662 15.91 -16.20 15.25
C LEU A 662 16.03 -17.54 15.98
N ASN A 663 16.90 -18.39 15.48
CA ASN A 663 17.39 -19.56 16.21
C ASN A 663 18.02 -19.14 17.55
N PRO A 664 18.01 -20.03 18.58
CA PRO A 664 18.36 -19.75 19.95
C PRO A 664 19.77 -19.21 20.14
#